data_d874c9f06297da7a7827083129faadca
#
_entry.id   d874c9f06297da7a7827083129faadca
#
_cell.length_a   1.000
_cell.length_b   1.000
_cell.length_c   1.000
_cell.angle_alpha   90.00
_cell.angle_beta   90.00
_cell.angle_gamma   90.00
#
_symmetry.space_group_name_H-M   'P 1'
#
loop_
_entity.id
_entity.type
_entity.pdbx_description
1 polymer ?
#
loop_
_entity_poly.entity_id
_entity_poly.type
_entity_poly.pdbx_seq_one_letter_code
_entity_poly.pdbx_strand_id
1 'polypeptide(L)'
;AFTELASIFPITPSSPMAEHVDEWAAHGRKNLFGTTVQVQEMQSEKGAAGAMHGALNTGALTTTFTSSQGMMIMLSNMFKISSELLPGVFHVASRTVATNGYTIFAGHDDAMAMRGTGISMMCESSVQEIMDLAAVVHATAISCRIPIINFFDGFRTSHEIQKIEVLPYEKLRPLLDMDAVRAFRKRGMNPDNPEAISFCEPAETFMQHREALNKFYDRVPDVAEGYMQKISEITGREYHLFNYTGAPDAEFVLVSMGSGSQTIEETVKMLVAKGEKVGCINVHMFRPWSEKHFLAALPNTVKKIAVLDRTKETGANGEPLYHSVAATFAVADNAPKVYHGRYGIASKEFLPGDVVAAFENLKAFEPKNDFTLSIVDDVTYKSLPRVKGITTGGKGLKACKFWGFGSDGTVGANKSAIKIIGDNTDMYAQAYFAYDSKKSGGVTKSHLRFGKKPIRATYYIKSADFLACHKQAYMGTYDIVSEIKDGGIFLLNCSWDKDDVANHLSNKVKRQLASKHVRFYIINATKIAEEIGLGSNRTNTVLQAAFFKLANILPIDDAVKYMKDAIAKTYLAKGEQVIAMNQAAVDRGISDIVEVTVPEGWKDLPSDPVVEDTRDIPDFIKKVVEPANLQLGDTIPVSEFVPYADGSYPLGTTKYEKRGIASTVPEWDLEKCV
;
A
#
# COMPACT_ATOMS: atom_id res chain seq x y z
N ALA A 1 6.81 -18.96 -11.86
CA ALA A 1 6.12 -20.00 -12.65
C ALA A 1 6.41 -19.88 -14.15
N PHE A 2 6.12 -18.75 -14.81
CA PHE A 2 6.19 -18.54 -16.27
C PHE A 2 7.54 -17.99 -16.77
N THR A 3 8.52 -17.78 -15.91
CA THR A 3 9.79 -17.10 -16.21
C THR A 3 10.93 -18.11 -16.27
N GLU A 4 11.84 -17.93 -17.24
CA GLU A 4 13.08 -18.70 -17.39
C GLU A 4 14.29 -17.91 -16.89
N LEU A 5 14.29 -16.58 -17.09
CA LEU A 5 15.31 -15.65 -16.61
C LEU A 5 14.66 -14.46 -15.89
N ALA A 6 15.14 -14.14 -14.70
CA ALA A 6 14.82 -12.93 -13.98
C ALA A 6 16.04 -12.00 -14.03
N SER A 7 15.91 -10.88 -14.72
CA SER A 7 16.96 -9.85 -14.79
C SER A 7 16.62 -8.75 -13.81
N ILE A 8 17.44 -8.54 -12.79
CA ILE A 8 17.09 -7.72 -11.63
C ILE A 8 18.12 -6.63 -11.34
N PHE A 9 17.65 -5.55 -10.76
CA PHE A 9 18.42 -4.58 -9.99
C PHE A 9 17.52 -4.09 -8.84
N PRO A 10 17.92 -4.30 -7.58
CA PRO A 10 17.05 -4.01 -6.44
C PRO A 10 16.68 -2.53 -6.32
N ILE A 11 15.39 -2.24 -6.21
CA ILE A 11 14.87 -0.89 -5.94
C ILE A 11 13.62 -0.97 -5.06
N THR A 12 13.58 -0.16 -3.99
CA THR A 12 12.40 -0.05 -3.11
C THR A 12 11.21 0.60 -3.85
N PRO A 13 9.98 0.05 -3.76
CA PRO A 13 9.54 -1.05 -2.92
C PRO A 13 9.39 -2.40 -3.66
N SER A 14 10.01 -2.62 -4.81
CA SER A 14 9.90 -3.86 -5.60
C SER A 14 10.89 -4.96 -5.20
N SER A 15 11.95 -4.63 -4.45
CA SER A 15 13.02 -5.56 -4.05
C SER A 15 12.55 -6.89 -3.47
N PRO A 16 11.53 -6.96 -2.57
CA PRO A 16 11.10 -8.25 -2.00
C PRO A 16 10.67 -9.28 -3.05
N MET A 17 10.11 -8.86 -4.19
CA MET A 17 9.75 -9.79 -5.27
C MET A 17 11.00 -10.42 -5.91
N ALA A 18 12.02 -9.62 -6.16
CA ALA A 18 13.29 -10.08 -6.73
C ALA A 18 14.03 -11.00 -5.74
N GLU A 19 14.10 -10.61 -4.46
CA GLU A 19 14.71 -11.39 -3.38
C GLU A 19 14.06 -12.77 -3.24
N HIS A 20 12.74 -12.88 -3.30
CA HIS A 20 12.05 -14.18 -3.26
C HIS A 20 12.34 -15.04 -4.50
N VAL A 21 12.43 -14.44 -5.68
CA VAL A 21 12.79 -15.20 -6.90
C VAL A 21 14.21 -15.75 -6.77
N ASP A 22 15.16 -14.97 -6.25
CA ASP A 22 16.54 -15.40 -6.01
C ASP A 22 16.59 -16.52 -4.97
N GLU A 23 15.91 -16.37 -3.83
CA GLU A 23 15.79 -17.40 -2.81
C GLU A 23 15.22 -18.73 -3.37
N TRP A 24 14.15 -18.65 -4.16
CA TRP A 24 13.55 -19.84 -4.77
C TRP A 24 14.47 -20.50 -5.80
N ALA A 25 15.21 -19.71 -6.56
CA ALA A 25 16.20 -20.20 -7.51
C ALA A 25 17.36 -20.89 -6.79
N ALA A 26 17.88 -20.28 -5.72
CA ALA A 26 18.94 -20.86 -4.87
C ALA A 26 18.53 -22.21 -4.25
N HIS A 27 17.25 -22.38 -3.90
CA HIS A 27 16.70 -23.64 -3.42
C HIS A 27 16.25 -24.60 -4.54
N GLY A 28 16.56 -24.33 -5.79
CA GLY A 28 16.30 -25.20 -6.93
C GLY A 28 14.83 -25.34 -7.33
N ARG A 29 13.95 -24.41 -6.91
CA ARG A 29 12.53 -24.43 -7.28
C ARG A 29 12.37 -24.35 -8.80
N LYS A 30 11.58 -25.27 -9.36
CA LYS A 30 11.36 -25.35 -10.80
C LYS A 30 10.20 -24.43 -11.24
N ASN A 31 10.33 -23.87 -12.43
CA ASN A 31 9.25 -23.17 -13.14
C ASN A 31 8.30 -24.18 -13.85
N LEU A 32 7.32 -23.69 -14.61
CA LEU A 32 6.39 -24.52 -15.38
C LEU A 32 7.05 -25.30 -16.52
N PHE A 33 8.25 -24.90 -16.95
CA PHE A 33 9.04 -25.58 -17.97
C PHE A 33 9.96 -26.67 -17.41
N GLY A 34 10.00 -26.85 -16.08
CA GLY A 34 10.84 -27.85 -15.42
C GLY A 34 12.29 -27.40 -15.19
N THR A 35 12.60 -26.13 -15.45
CA THR A 35 13.93 -25.55 -15.22
C THR A 35 13.94 -24.66 -13.98
N THR A 36 15.11 -24.48 -13.38
CA THR A 36 15.31 -23.45 -12.34
C THR A 36 15.42 -22.08 -13.01
N VAL A 37 14.76 -21.07 -12.47
CA VAL A 37 14.87 -19.70 -12.99
C VAL A 37 16.31 -19.22 -12.85
N GLN A 38 16.91 -18.75 -13.93
CA GLN A 38 18.19 -18.07 -13.87
C GLN A 38 17.96 -16.64 -13.34
N VAL A 39 18.66 -16.28 -12.27
CA VAL A 39 18.62 -14.92 -11.74
C VAL A 39 19.89 -14.21 -12.12
N GLN A 40 19.76 -13.03 -12.73
CA GLN A 40 20.86 -12.21 -13.15
C GLN A 40 20.73 -10.82 -12.52
N GLU A 41 21.53 -10.56 -11.50
CA GLU A 41 21.64 -9.21 -10.92
C GLU A 41 22.59 -8.37 -11.78
N MET A 42 22.12 -7.17 -12.13
CA MET A 42 22.83 -6.23 -12.98
C MET A 42 23.31 -5.03 -12.16
N GLN A 43 24.15 -4.19 -12.74
CA GLN A 43 24.72 -2.99 -12.09
C GLN A 43 23.77 -1.78 -12.09
N SER A 44 22.65 -1.86 -12.82
CA SER A 44 21.63 -0.82 -12.90
C SER A 44 20.36 -1.37 -13.53
N GLU A 45 19.24 -0.66 -13.36
CA GLU A 45 17.98 -1.02 -14.03
C GLU A 45 18.11 -0.97 -15.56
N LYS A 46 18.92 -0.06 -16.11
CA LYS A 46 19.21 -0.04 -17.56
C LYS A 46 19.89 -1.33 -17.98
N GLY A 47 20.84 -1.81 -17.18
CA GLY A 47 21.52 -3.10 -17.40
C GLY A 47 20.53 -4.25 -17.34
N ALA A 48 19.62 -4.26 -16.36
CA ALA A 48 18.58 -5.26 -16.22
C ALA A 48 17.64 -5.29 -17.45
N ALA A 49 17.20 -4.12 -17.94
CA ALA A 49 16.39 -4.02 -19.16
C ALA A 49 17.16 -4.47 -20.41
N GLY A 50 18.46 -4.18 -20.50
CA GLY A 50 19.32 -4.62 -21.59
C GLY A 50 19.49 -6.14 -21.61
N ALA A 51 19.76 -6.76 -20.44
CA ALA A 51 19.84 -8.21 -20.31
C ALA A 51 18.50 -8.90 -20.63
N MET A 52 17.39 -8.35 -20.14
CA MET A 52 16.04 -8.80 -20.49
C MET A 52 15.80 -8.74 -22.00
N HIS A 53 16.13 -7.63 -22.66
CA HIS A 53 15.96 -7.45 -24.11
C HIS A 53 16.76 -8.50 -24.89
N GLY A 54 18.04 -8.71 -24.54
CA GLY A 54 18.89 -9.72 -25.18
C GLY A 54 18.35 -11.14 -24.98
N ALA A 55 17.94 -11.49 -23.78
CA ALA A 55 17.38 -12.82 -23.47
C ALA A 55 16.07 -13.09 -24.21
N LEU A 56 15.17 -12.10 -24.29
CA LEU A 56 13.94 -12.22 -25.07
C LEU A 56 14.23 -12.42 -26.57
N ASN A 57 15.21 -11.72 -27.13
CA ASN A 57 15.62 -11.90 -28.52
C ASN A 57 16.19 -13.29 -28.82
N THR A 58 16.74 -13.98 -27.82
CA THR A 58 17.22 -15.37 -27.96
C THR A 58 16.16 -16.42 -27.63
N GLY A 59 14.92 -16.01 -27.33
CA GLY A 59 13.79 -16.89 -27.08
C GLY A 59 13.63 -17.36 -25.63
N ALA A 60 14.26 -16.69 -24.66
CA ALA A 60 14.06 -16.96 -23.24
C ALA A 60 12.99 -16.04 -22.64
N LEU A 61 11.97 -16.61 -22.00
CA LEU A 61 10.92 -15.86 -21.32
C LEU A 61 11.49 -15.16 -20.09
N THR A 62 11.47 -13.84 -20.10
CA THR A 62 12.19 -13.01 -19.13
C THR A 62 11.28 -12.05 -18.40
N THR A 63 11.57 -11.85 -17.12
CA THR A 63 10.86 -10.95 -16.21
C THR A 63 11.85 -10.02 -15.50
N THR A 64 11.39 -8.81 -15.16
CA THR A 64 12.12 -7.87 -14.30
C THR A 64 11.19 -7.26 -13.25
N PHE A 65 11.79 -6.71 -12.18
CA PHE A 65 11.10 -6.07 -11.06
C PHE A 65 11.68 -4.68 -10.87
N THR A 66 10.85 -3.64 -10.88
CA THR A 66 11.34 -2.26 -10.83
C THR A 66 10.33 -1.28 -10.24
N SER A 67 10.70 0.00 -10.19
CA SER A 67 9.89 1.09 -9.66
C SER A 67 10.48 2.45 -10.08
N SER A 68 9.67 3.50 -10.17
CA SER A 68 10.07 4.92 -10.21
C SER A 68 11.22 5.23 -11.20
N GLN A 69 12.32 5.83 -10.71
CA GLN A 69 13.48 6.18 -11.53
C GLN A 69 14.06 4.99 -12.29
N GLY A 70 13.98 3.78 -11.71
CA GLY A 70 14.40 2.56 -12.41
C GLY A 70 13.66 2.36 -13.71
N MET A 71 12.32 2.59 -13.74
CA MET A 71 11.56 2.55 -14.99
C MET A 71 11.98 3.65 -15.96
N MET A 72 12.27 4.86 -15.46
CA MET A 72 12.68 5.97 -16.34
C MET A 72 13.94 5.62 -17.13
N ILE A 73 14.93 5.00 -16.50
CA ILE A 73 16.18 4.62 -17.19
C ILE A 73 16.04 3.35 -18.04
N MET A 74 14.97 2.56 -17.88
CA MET A 74 14.61 1.45 -18.78
C MET A 74 13.89 1.90 -20.05
N LEU A 75 13.41 3.14 -20.15
CA LEU A 75 12.49 3.66 -21.16
C LEU A 75 12.90 3.29 -22.61
N SER A 76 14.15 3.49 -22.98
CA SER A 76 14.63 3.19 -24.33
C SER A 76 14.54 1.69 -24.68
N ASN A 77 14.82 0.81 -23.72
CA ASN A 77 14.68 -0.63 -23.89
C ASN A 77 13.21 -1.04 -24.00
N MET A 78 12.31 -0.38 -23.27
CA MET A 78 10.88 -0.66 -23.34
C MET A 78 10.30 -0.36 -24.73
N PHE A 79 10.71 0.76 -25.38
CA PHE A 79 10.36 1.04 -26.77
C PHE A 79 10.80 -0.08 -27.71
N LYS A 80 12.02 -0.61 -27.52
CA LYS A 80 12.55 -1.71 -28.35
C LYS A 80 11.79 -3.01 -28.11
N ILE A 81 11.65 -3.43 -26.87
CA ILE A 81 10.96 -4.67 -26.49
C ILE A 81 9.51 -4.67 -27.02
N SER A 82 8.82 -3.51 -26.95
CA SER A 82 7.46 -3.36 -27.45
C SER A 82 7.39 -3.46 -28.97
N SER A 83 8.25 -2.73 -29.69
CA SER A 83 8.23 -2.68 -31.15
C SER A 83 8.73 -3.98 -31.78
N GLU A 84 9.56 -4.74 -31.08
CA GLU A 84 10.06 -6.06 -31.52
C GLU A 84 9.09 -7.21 -31.15
N LEU A 85 7.93 -6.90 -30.55
CA LEU A 85 6.88 -7.84 -30.16
C LEU A 85 7.43 -8.99 -29.28
N LEU A 86 8.17 -8.62 -28.23
CA LEU A 86 8.81 -9.55 -27.31
C LEU A 86 7.98 -9.70 -26.03
N PRO A 87 7.62 -10.92 -25.60
CA PRO A 87 6.68 -11.16 -24.50
C PRO A 87 7.32 -11.06 -23.12
N GLY A 88 7.95 -9.92 -22.81
CA GLY A 88 8.54 -9.65 -21.51
C GLY A 88 7.53 -9.14 -20.50
N VAL A 89 7.72 -9.46 -19.21
CA VAL A 89 6.87 -8.97 -18.13
C VAL A 89 7.67 -8.13 -17.13
N PHE A 90 7.17 -6.93 -16.87
CA PHE A 90 7.72 -5.98 -15.90
C PHE A 90 6.76 -5.91 -14.70
N HIS A 91 7.16 -6.45 -13.55
CA HIS A 91 6.40 -6.27 -12.31
C HIS A 91 6.85 -4.99 -11.61
N VAL A 92 5.91 -4.09 -11.36
CA VAL A 92 6.19 -2.74 -10.93
C VAL A 92 5.43 -2.41 -9.65
N ALA A 93 6.15 -2.25 -8.54
CA ALA A 93 5.58 -1.62 -7.36
C ALA A 93 5.62 -0.09 -7.57
N SER A 94 4.55 0.43 -8.17
CA SER A 94 4.48 1.79 -8.71
C SER A 94 4.60 2.85 -7.61
N ARG A 95 5.45 3.85 -7.84
CA ARG A 95 5.63 4.99 -6.94
C ARG A 95 5.87 6.28 -7.71
N THR A 96 5.78 7.40 -6.98
CA THR A 96 6.08 8.71 -7.55
C THR A 96 7.50 8.78 -8.11
N VAL A 97 7.67 9.59 -9.14
CA VAL A 97 8.98 9.98 -9.68
C VAL A 97 9.48 11.23 -8.94
N ALA A 98 10.79 11.37 -8.79
CA ALA A 98 11.37 12.59 -8.21
C ALA A 98 11.06 13.81 -9.08
N THR A 99 10.45 14.82 -8.47
CA THR A 99 10.08 16.10 -9.09
C THR A 99 10.63 17.26 -8.24
N ASN A 100 9.80 18.20 -7.80
CA ASN A 100 10.16 19.23 -6.80
C ASN A 100 10.34 18.65 -5.37
N GLY A 101 10.01 17.38 -5.17
CA GLY A 101 10.24 16.61 -3.97
C GLY A 101 10.56 15.16 -4.30
N TYR A 102 11.08 14.41 -3.32
CA TYR A 102 11.38 13.00 -3.44
C TYR A 102 10.67 12.21 -2.36
N THR A 103 10.00 11.15 -2.76
CA THR A 103 9.38 10.18 -1.84
C THR A 103 9.40 8.78 -2.44
N ILE A 104 9.36 7.76 -1.59
CA ILE A 104 9.37 6.35 -2.00
C ILE A 104 7.97 5.74 -2.04
N PHE A 105 6.93 6.54 -1.73
CA PHE A 105 5.57 6.04 -1.59
C PHE A 105 4.78 6.05 -2.90
N ALA A 106 3.63 5.37 -2.88
CA ALA A 106 2.81 5.10 -4.05
C ALA A 106 2.40 6.35 -4.85
N GLY A 107 2.45 6.21 -6.13
CA GLY A 107 1.92 7.07 -7.17
C GLY A 107 2.03 6.31 -8.49
N HIS A 108 1.27 6.69 -9.51
CA HIS A 108 1.33 6.04 -10.82
C HIS A 108 2.21 6.80 -11.82
N ASP A 109 3.00 7.76 -11.36
CA ASP A 109 3.80 8.64 -12.24
C ASP A 109 4.78 7.84 -13.12
N ASP A 110 5.42 6.81 -12.53
CA ASP A 110 6.36 5.94 -13.22
C ASP A 110 5.67 5.08 -14.29
N ALA A 111 4.59 4.40 -13.96
CA ALA A 111 3.82 3.60 -14.90
C ALA A 111 3.24 4.49 -16.03
N MET A 112 2.65 5.64 -15.68
CA MET A 112 2.05 6.54 -16.67
C MET A 112 3.07 7.14 -17.63
N ALA A 113 4.30 7.37 -17.20
CA ALA A 113 5.38 7.81 -18.09
C ALA A 113 5.71 6.78 -19.19
N MET A 114 5.45 5.49 -18.94
CA MET A 114 5.72 4.41 -19.92
C MET A 114 4.62 4.22 -20.97
N ARG A 115 3.44 4.82 -20.82
CA ARG A 115 2.28 4.60 -21.71
C ARG A 115 2.54 4.87 -23.18
N GLY A 116 3.53 5.72 -23.50
CA GLY A 116 3.92 6.05 -24.89
C GLY A 116 4.87 5.03 -25.55
N THR A 117 5.38 4.04 -24.80
CA THR A 117 6.35 3.07 -25.32
C THR A 117 5.72 1.98 -26.19
N GLY A 118 4.40 1.82 -26.13
CA GLY A 118 3.69 0.69 -26.73
C GLY A 118 3.63 -0.54 -25.81
N ILE A 119 4.14 -0.48 -24.60
CA ILE A 119 4.00 -1.57 -23.62
C ILE A 119 2.55 -1.67 -23.14
N SER A 120 2.00 -2.89 -23.05
CA SER A 120 0.68 -3.10 -22.44
C SER A 120 0.75 -2.89 -20.94
N MET A 121 -0.37 -2.50 -20.30
CA MET A 121 -0.37 -2.10 -18.90
C MET A 121 -1.58 -2.68 -18.18
N MET A 122 -1.33 -3.48 -17.14
CA MET A 122 -2.34 -4.02 -16.23
C MET A 122 -2.05 -3.56 -14.82
N CYS A 123 -3.13 -3.25 -14.07
CA CYS A 123 -3.08 -2.71 -12.71
C CYS A 123 -3.91 -3.56 -11.75
N GLU A 124 -3.31 -3.96 -10.63
CA GLU A 124 -3.98 -4.72 -9.58
C GLU A 124 -4.23 -3.84 -8.35
N SER A 125 -5.33 -4.11 -7.67
CA SER A 125 -5.79 -3.32 -6.53
C SER A 125 -5.51 -3.96 -5.17
N SER A 126 -5.13 -5.24 -5.11
CA SER A 126 -4.86 -5.97 -3.87
C SER A 126 -3.79 -7.04 -4.02
N VAL A 127 -3.25 -7.53 -2.90
CA VAL A 127 -2.26 -8.61 -2.87
C VAL A 127 -2.82 -9.91 -3.49
N GLN A 128 -4.12 -10.21 -3.26
CA GLN A 128 -4.76 -11.38 -3.87
C GLN A 128 -4.89 -11.23 -5.39
N GLU A 129 -5.24 -10.04 -5.88
CA GLU A 129 -5.30 -9.78 -7.32
C GLU A 129 -3.93 -9.93 -7.99
N ILE A 130 -2.86 -9.44 -7.36
CA ILE A 130 -1.49 -9.64 -7.87
C ILE A 130 -1.17 -11.12 -8.01
N MET A 131 -1.52 -11.94 -7.02
CA MET A 131 -1.29 -13.39 -7.06
C MET A 131 -2.05 -14.06 -8.21
N ASP A 132 -3.31 -13.70 -8.40
CA ASP A 132 -4.19 -14.32 -9.40
C ASP A 132 -3.90 -13.81 -10.81
N LEU A 133 -3.78 -12.49 -10.98
CA LEU A 133 -3.65 -11.86 -12.30
C LEU A 133 -2.24 -11.88 -12.87
N ALA A 134 -1.19 -12.10 -12.05
CA ALA A 134 0.15 -12.29 -12.59
C ALA A 134 0.21 -13.43 -13.63
N ALA A 135 -0.56 -14.50 -13.44
CA ALA A 135 -0.65 -15.58 -14.43
C ALA A 135 -1.33 -15.12 -15.73
N VAL A 136 -2.37 -14.28 -15.62
CA VAL A 136 -3.06 -13.67 -16.77
C VAL A 136 -2.10 -12.77 -17.56
N VAL A 137 -1.31 -11.94 -16.85
CA VAL A 137 -0.30 -11.07 -17.46
C VAL A 137 0.70 -11.87 -18.30
N HIS A 138 1.31 -12.91 -17.70
CA HIS A 138 2.28 -13.74 -18.41
C HIS A 138 1.66 -14.50 -19.59
N ALA A 139 0.48 -15.11 -19.40
CA ALA A 139 -0.22 -15.83 -20.45
C ALA A 139 -0.59 -14.92 -21.63
N THR A 140 -1.10 -13.71 -21.34
CA THR A 140 -1.44 -12.70 -22.34
C THR A 140 -0.20 -12.23 -23.09
N ALA A 141 0.90 -11.92 -22.38
CA ALA A 141 2.15 -11.50 -23.01
C ALA A 141 2.66 -12.54 -24.02
N ILE A 142 2.67 -13.81 -23.62
CA ILE A 142 3.12 -14.93 -24.47
C ILE A 142 2.21 -15.10 -25.68
N SER A 143 0.88 -15.18 -25.48
CA SER A 143 -0.09 -15.44 -26.54
C SER A 143 -0.21 -14.28 -27.53
N CYS A 144 -0.05 -13.04 -27.07
CA CYS A 144 -0.16 -11.85 -27.92
C CYS A 144 1.17 -11.38 -28.52
N ARG A 145 2.31 -11.87 -28.02
CA ARG A 145 3.66 -11.37 -28.36
C ARG A 145 3.83 -9.90 -27.97
N ILE A 146 3.35 -9.50 -26.80
CA ILE A 146 3.36 -8.11 -26.35
C ILE A 146 4.00 -8.06 -24.95
N PRO A 147 4.93 -7.14 -24.68
CA PRO A 147 5.40 -6.95 -23.31
C PRO A 147 4.32 -6.27 -22.47
N ILE A 148 4.26 -6.63 -21.20
CA ILE A 148 3.26 -6.10 -20.27
C ILE A 148 3.94 -5.56 -19.00
N ILE A 149 3.58 -4.33 -18.59
CA ILE A 149 3.76 -3.84 -17.24
C ILE A 149 2.60 -4.34 -16.40
N ASN A 150 2.92 -5.11 -15.36
CA ASN A 150 2.04 -5.50 -14.29
C ASN A 150 2.33 -4.59 -13.11
N PHE A 151 1.50 -3.57 -12.84
CA PHE A 151 1.78 -2.59 -11.80
C PHE A 151 0.71 -2.55 -10.71
N PHE A 152 1.15 -2.22 -9.53
CA PHE A 152 0.32 -2.07 -8.33
C PHE A 152 0.97 -1.04 -7.40
N ASP A 153 0.23 -0.53 -6.45
CA ASP A 153 0.70 0.55 -5.59
C ASP A 153 1.85 0.13 -4.68
N GLY A 154 2.98 0.81 -4.82
CA GLY A 154 4.11 0.68 -3.91
C GLY A 154 3.71 1.03 -2.48
N PHE A 155 4.23 0.32 -1.49
CA PHE A 155 3.90 0.38 -0.08
C PHE A 155 2.42 0.07 0.24
N ARG A 156 1.44 0.64 -0.46
CA ARG A 156 0.01 0.38 -0.18
C ARG A 156 -0.40 -1.05 -0.50
N THR A 157 0.13 -1.64 -1.57
CA THR A 157 -0.10 -3.04 -1.90
C THR A 157 1.15 -3.88 -1.69
N SER A 158 2.33 -3.40 -2.10
CA SER A 158 3.58 -4.16 -2.01
C SER A 158 4.02 -4.47 -0.57
N HIS A 159 3.64 -3.66 0.42
CA HIS A 159 3.96 -3.84 1.84
C HIS A 159 2.73 -4.15 2.71
N GLU A 160 1.59 -4.38 2.09
CA GLU A 160 0.42 -4.91 2.78
C GLU A 160 0.63 -6.38 3.11
N ILE A 161 0.36 -6.76 4.34
CA ILE A 161 0.32 -8.17 4.73
C ILE A 161 -1.14 -8.62 4.72
N GLN A 162 -1.46 -9.59 3.89
CA GLN A 162 -2.77 -10.22 3.81
C GLN A 162 -2.65 -11.74 3.85
N LYS A 163 -3.68 -12.39 4.38
CA LYS A 163 -3.89 -13.82 4.14
C LYS A 163 -4.47 -14.00 2.75
N ILE A 164 -3.74 -14.64 1.86
CA ILE A 164 -4.13 -14.89 0.47
C ILE A 164 -4.15 -16.39 0.15
N GLU A 165 -4.89 -16.73 -0.90
CA GLU A 165 -4.84 -18.05 -1.50
C GLU A 165 -3.78 -18.09 -2.59
N VAL A 166 -2.87 -19.06 -2.50
CA VAL A 166 -1.79 -19.24 -3.49
C VAL A 166 -2.17 -20.34 -4.47
N LEU A 167 -2.08 -20.03 -5.77
CA LEU A 167 -2.41 -20.99 -6.82
C LEU A 167 -1.25 -21.98 -7.05
N PRO A 168 -1.51 -23.29 -6.95
CA PRO A 168 -0.51 -24.31 -7.27
C PRO A 168 -0.25 -24.37 -8.79
N TYR A 169 0.93 -24.88 -9.16
CA TYR A 169 1.36 -24.93 -10.57
C TYR A 169 0.43 -25.77 -11.46
N GLU A 170 -0.21 -26.78 -10.93
CA GLU A 170 -1.18 -27.62 -11.63
C GLU A 170 -2.39 -26.82 -12.14
N LYS A 171 -2.82 -25.81 -11.36
CA LYS A 171 -3.88 -24.88 -11.75
C LYS A 171 -3.41 -23.80 -12.73
N LEU A 172 -2.12 -23.45 -12.72
CA LEU A 172 -1.52 -22.46 -13.62
C LEU A 172 -1.14 -23.02 -14.97
N ARG A 173 -0.76 -24.30 -15.03
CA ARG A 173 -0.30 -24.97 -16.28
C ARG A 173 -1.29 -24.86 -17.44
N PRO A 174 -2.63 -25.01 -17.26
CA PRO A 174 -3.61 -24.88 -18.35
C PRO A 174 -3.70 -23.48 -18.97
N LEU A 175 -3.19 -22.46 -18.28
CA LEU A 175 -3.13 -21.08 -18.83
C LEU A 175 -1.97 -20.89 -19.82
N LEU A 176 -0.99 -21.79 -19.81
CA LEU A 176 0.21 -21.66 -20.64
C LEU A 176 -0.06 -22.17 -22.05
N ASP A 177 -0.09 -21.26 -23.03
CA ASP A 177 -0.14 -21.58 -24.45
C ASP A 177 1.23 -22.08 -24.94
N MET A 178 1.42 -23.40 -24.94
CA MET A 178 2.68 -24.03 -25.34
C MET A 178 2.99 -23.89 -26.82
N ASP A 179 1.98 -23.66 -27.70
CA ASP A 179 2.21 -23.39 -29.10
C ASP A 179 2.80 -21.98 -29.29
N ALA A 180 2.28 -21.01 -28.56
CA ALA A 180 2.85 -19.66 -28.53
C ALA A 180 4.27 -19.65 -27.98
N VAL A 181 4.56 -20.44 -26.92
CA VAL A 181 5.92 -20.61 -26.36
C VAL A 181 6.85 -21.22 -27.41
N ARG A 182 6.44 -22.30 -28.08
CA ARG A 182 7.25 -22.95 -29.15
C ARG A 182 7.51 -21.99 -30.31
N ALA A 183 6.48 -21.24 -30.72
CA ALA A 183 6.61 -20.23 -31.76
C ALA A 183 7.54 -19.08 -31.38
N PHE A 184 7.50 -18.64 -30.13
CA PHE A 184 8.43 -17.64 -29.59
C PHE A 184 9.87 -18.13 -29.60
N ARG A 185 10.13 -19.32 -29.07
CA ARG A 185 11.48 -19.91 -29.05
C ARG A 185 12.03 -20.18 -30.48
N LYS A 186 11.16 -20.56 -31.41
CA LYS A 186 11.55 -20.76 -32.81
C LYS A 186 12.02 -19.47 -33.49
N ARG A 187 11.49 -18.33 -33.11
CA ARG A 187 11.94 -17.00 -33.57
C ARG A 187 13.20 -16.49 -32.86
N GLY A 188 13.64 -17.18 -31.81
CA GLY A 188 14.85 -16.79 -31.08
C GLY A 188 16.07 -16.70 -31.98
N MET A 189 16.76 -15.59 -31.94
CA MET A 189 17.97 -15.34 -32.72
C MET A 189 19.09 -16.30 -32.29
N ASN A 190 19.66 -17.02 -33.23
CA ASN A 190 20.81 -17.91 -33.00
C ASN A 190 21.60 -18.08 -34.29
N PRO A 191 22.79 -18.71 -34.28
CA PRO A 191 23.62 -18.87 -35.48
C PRO A 191 22.94 -19.63 -36.63
N ASP A 192 22.00 -20.56 -36.32
CA ASP A 192 21.27 -21.35 -37.34
C ASP A 192 20.04 -20.61 -37.84
N ASN A 193 19.58 -19.56 -37.16
CA ASN A 193 18.47 -18.70 -37.53
C ASN A 193 18.87 -17.22 -37.33
N PRO A 194 19.78 -16.70 -38.17
CA PRO A 194 20.22 -15.32 -38.08
C PRO A 194 19.10 -14.39 -38.56
N GLU A 195 18.76 -13.41 -37.70
CA GLU A 195 17.80 -12.36 -38.05
C GLU A 195 18.44 -10.98 -37.83
N ALA A 196 18.00 -10.04 -38.64
CA ALA A 196 18.36 -8.66 -38.46
C ALA A 196 17.12 -7.89 -38.01
N ILE A 197 17.20 -7.24 -36.83
CA ILE A 197 16.07 -6.61 -36.18
C ILE A 197 16.34 -5.12 -35.97
N SER A 198 15.31 -4.28 -36.18
CA SER A 198 15.32 -2.85 -35.90
C SER A 198 16.39 -2.05 -36.63
N PHE A 199 16.39 -2.12 -37.95
CA PHE A 199 17.25 -1.31 -38.78
C PHE A 199 16.90 0.17 -38.81
N CYS A 200 17.83 0.96 -39.38
CA CYS A 200 17.52 2.29 -39.86
C CYS A 200 16.61 2.20 -41.09
N GLU A 201 15.44 2.78 -41.00
CA GLU A 201 14.45 2.79 -42.09
C GLU A 201 14.38 4.16 -42.77
N PRO A 202 14.07 4.19 -44.09
CA PRO A 202 13.74 5.44 -44.78
C PRO A 202 12.48 6.07 -44.20
N ALA A 203 12.41 7.41 -44.27
CA ALA A 203 11.30 8.17 -43.67
C ALA A 203 9.93 7.78 -44.27
N GLU A 204 9.88 7.44 -45.54
CA GLU A 204 8.65 7.09 -46.28
C GLU A 204 8.04 5.73 -45.89
N THR A 205 8.75 4.84 -45.19
CA THR A 205 8.25 3.51 -44.78
C THR A 205 8.03 3.38 -43.26
N PHE A 206 8.66 4.21 -42.48
CA PHE A 206 8.63 4.10 -41.00
C PHE A 206 7.21 4.14 -40.43
N MET A 207 6.33 5.03 -40.93
CA MET A 207 4.96 5.14 -40.44
C MET A 207 4.18 3.85 -40.70
N GLN A 208 4.26 3.28 -41.92
CA GLN A 208 3.57 2.04 -42.28
C GLN A 208 4.03 0.87 -41.42
N HIS A 209 5.34 0.81 -41.10
CA HIS A 209 5.87 -0.23 -40.23
C HIS A 209 5.34 -0.07 -38.78
N ARG A 210 5.22 1.17 -38.26
CA ARG A 210 4.59 1.43 -36.96
C ARG A 210 3.13 1.01 -36.96
N GLU A 211 2.35 1.31 -38.00
CA GLU A 211 0.94 0.93 -38.11
C GLU A 211 0.73 -0.59 -38.23
N ALA A 212 1.70 -1.34 -38.72
CA ALA A 212 1.64 -2.80 -38.79
C ALA A 212 1.56 -3.48 -37.40
N LEU A 213 1.89 -2.76 -36.33
CA LEU A 213 1.77 -3.25 -34.97
C LEU A 213 0.31 -3.35 -34.50
N ASN A 214 -0.62 -2.54 -35.06
CA ASN A 214 -2.00 -2.41 -34.60
C ASN A 214 -2.69 -3.78 -34.48
N LYS A 215 -2.57 -4.68 -35.46
CA LYS A 215 -3.17 -6.01 -35.44
C LYS A 215 -2.78 -6.88 -34.22
N PHE A 216 -1.61 -6.62 -33.63
CA PHE A 216 -1.17 -7.34 -32.44
C PHE A 216 -1.81 -6.76 -31.16
N TYR A 217 -1.96 -5.43 -31.12
CA TYR A 217 -2.55 -4.73 -29.97
C TYR A 217 -4.07 -4.85 -29.92
N ASP A 218 -4.76 -4.83 -31.09
CA ASP A 218 -6.22 -4.91 -31.18
C ASP A 218 -6.79 -6.19 -30.54
N ARG A 219 -6.03 -7.28 -30.57
CA ARG A 219 -6.45 -8.57 -30.00
C ARG A 219 -6.19 -8.72 -28.50
N VAL A 220 -5.33 -7.87 -27.90
CA VAL A 220 -4.89 -8.02 -26.52
C VAL A 220 -6.03 -7.99 -25.52
N PRO A 221 -7.00 -7.06 -25.60
CA PRO A 221 -8.12 -7.01 -24.65
C PRO A 221 -8.95 -8.30 -24.65
N ASP A 222 -9.34 -8.81 -25.80
CA ASP A 222 -10.16 -10.03 -25.88
C ASP A 222 -9.39 -11.27 -25.37
N VAL A 223 -8.07 -11.36 -25.63
CA VAL A 223 -7.24 -12.45 -25.13
C VAL A 223 -7.07 -12.37 -23.60
N ALA A 224 -6.80 -11.18 -23.08
CA ALA A 224 -6.66 -10.96 -21.64
C ALA A 224 -7.98 -11.24 -20.90
N GLU A 225 -9.12 -10.78 -21.43
CA GLU A 225 -10.45 -11.08 -20.87
C GLU A 225 -10.69 -12.59 -20.82
N GLY A 226 -10.32 -13.33 -21.88
CA GLY A 226 -10.43 -14.78 -21.91
C GLY A 226 -9.57 -15.48 -20.85
N TYR A 227 -8.37 -14.95 -20.54
CA TYR A 227 -7.55 -15.46 -19.42
C TYR A 227 -8.09 -15.05 -18.06
N MET A 228 -8.68 -13.86 -17.93
CA MET A 228 -9.37 -13.43 -16.70
C MET A 228 -10.57 -14.32 -16.38
N GLN A 229 -11.35 -14.72 -17.39
CA GLN A 229 -12.44 -15.68 -17.22
C GLN A 229 -11.91 -17.04 -16.71
N LYS A 230 -10.84 -17.57 -17.30
CA LYS A 230 -10.23 -18.82 -16.85
C LYS A 230 -9.72 -18.75 -15.40
N ILE A 231 -9.08 -17.65 -15.01
CA ILE A 231 -8.66 -17.44 -13.62
C ILE A 231 -9.87 -17.32 -12.69
N SER A 232 -10.94 -16.66 -13.13
CA SER A 232 -12.19 -16.57 -12.37
C SER A 232 -12.79 -17.94 -12.10
N GLU A 233 -12.81 -18.83 -13.08
CA GLU A 233 -13.25 -20.22 -12.94
C GLU A 233 -12.37 -21.02 -11.97
N ILE A 234 -11.06 -20.83 -12.02
CA ILE A 234 -10.10 -21.53 -11.16
C ILE A 234 -10.19 -21.09 -9.69
N THR A 235 -10.43 -19.79 -9.46
CA THR A 235 -10.35 -19.16 -8.13
C THR A 235 -11.71 -18.92 -7.48
N GLY A 236 -12.79 -18.89 -8.27
CA GLY A 236 -14.12 -18.45 -7.82
C GLY A 236 -14.21 -16.94 -7.56
N ARG A 237 -13.18 -16.16 -7.91
CA ARG A 237 -13.15 -14.69 -7.84
C ARG A 237 -13.37 -14.13 -9.26
N GLU A 238 -14.25 -13.15 -9.37
CA GLU A 238 -14.64 -12.59 -10.67
C GLU A 238 -13.63 -11.49 -11.11
N TYR A 239 -12.99 -11.70 -12.26
CA TYR A 239 -12.03 -10.79 -12.87
C TYR A 239 -12.41 -10.46 -14.32
N HIS A 240 -12.40 -9.16 -14.62
CA HIS A 240 -12.60 -8.57 -15.94
C HIS A 240 -11.59 -7.45 -16.18
N LEU A 241 -11.44 -7.00 -17.43
CA LEU A 241 -10.61 -5.83 -17.74
C LEU A 241 -11.10 -4.57 -16.99
N PHE A 242 -12.41 -4.52 -16.73
CA PHE A 242 -13.10 -3.46 -16.00
C PHE A 242 -14.13 -4.10 -15.07
N ASN A 243 -13.84 -4.13 -13.78
CA ASN A 243 -14.77 -4.68 -12.79
C ASN A 243 -15.72 -3.60 -12.27
N TYR A 244 -17.00 -3.78 -12.50
CA TYR A 244 -18.04 -2.91 -11.94
C TYR A 244 -18.51 -3.40 -10.58
N THR A 245 -18.67 -2.47 -9.65
CA THR A 245 -19.36 -2.69 -8.36
C THR A 245 -20.32 -1.54 -8.09
N GLY A 246 -21.58 -1.82 -7.80
CA GLY A 246 -22.55 -0.77 -7.49
C GLY A 246 -24.00 -1.15 -7.71
N ALA A 247 -24.87 -0.14 -7.68
CA ALA A 247 -26.27 -0.31 -8.03
C ALA A 247 -26.41 -0.61 -9.54
N PRO A 248 -27.29 -1.54 -9.95
CA PRO A 248 -27.49 -1.84 -11.38
C PRO A 248 -28.09 -0.66 -12.16
N ASP A 249 -28.71 0.30 -11.46
CA ASP A 249 -29.26 1.53 -12.00
C ASP A 249 -28.49 2.77 -11.52
N ALA A 250 -27.18 2.64 -11.34
CA ALA A 250 -26.32 3.74 -10.89
C ALA A 250 -26.39 4.94 -11.82
N GLU A 251 -26.53 6.13 -11.23
CA GLU A 251 -26.49 7.42 -11.94
C GLU A 251 -25.12 8.10 -11.86
N PHE A 252 -24.33 7.76 -10.83
CA PHE A 252 -23.02 8.33 -10.55
C PHE A 252 -21.99 7.22 -10.39
N VAL A 253 -20.87 7.30 -11.13
CA VAL A 253 -19.83 6.28 -11.12
C VAL A 253 -18.47 6.91 -10.89
N LEU A 254 -17.65 6.27 -10.03
CA LEU A 254 -16.22 6.56 -9.90
C LEU A 254 -15.41 5.53 -10.69
N VAL A 255 -14.38 5.99 -11.40
CA VAL A 255 -13.44 5.14 -12.15
C VAL A 255 -12.05 5.34 -11.57
N SER A 256 -11.35 4.25 -11.26
CA SER A 256 -10.02 4.31 -10.65
C SER A 256 -9.18 3.06 -10.95
N MET A 257 -7.90 3.10 -10.60
CA MET A 257 -6.95 1.98 -10.68
C MET A 257 -6.22 1.80 -9.34
N GLY A 258 -5.71 0.59 -9.10
CA GLY A 258 -4.86 0.27 -7.97
C GLY A 258 -5.59 0.23 -6.63
N SER A 259 -4.85 0.33 -5.53
CA SER A 259 -5.38 0.09 -4.19
C SER A 259 -6.54 0.99 -3.77
N GLY A 260 -6.63 2.20 -4.32
CA GLY A 260 -7.74 3.11 -4.06
C GLY A 260 -9.08 2.54 -4.47
N SER A 261 -9.13 1.70 -5.50
CA SER A 261 -10.35 1.02 -5.95
C SER A 261 -10.96 0.14 -4.86
N GLN A 262 -10.16 -0.48 -3.99
CA GLN A 262 -10.65 -1.27 -2.85
C GLN A 262 -11.42 -0.40 -1.85
N THR A 263 -10.88 0.78 -1.50
CA THR A 263 -11.57 1.75 -0.62
C THR A 263 -12.87 2.27 -1.25
N ILE A 264 -12.85 2.54 -2.55
CA ILE A 264 -14.03 2.99 -3.29
C ILE A 264 -15.09 1.90 -3.29
N GLU A 265 -14.73 0.67 -3.62
CA GLU A 265 -15.65 -0.48 -3.67
C GLU A 265 -16.33 -0.75 -2.33
N GLU A 266 -15.56 -0.73 -1.24
CA GLU A 266 -16.11 -0.89 0.13
C GLU A 266 -17.10 0.23 0.46
N THR A 267 -16.77 1.46 0.10
CA THR A 267 -17.62 2.63 0.33
C THR A 267 -18.88 2.59 -0.54
N VAL A 268 -18.77 2.22 -1.81
CA VAL A 268 -19.92 2.03 -2.72
C VAL A 268 -20.87 0.98 -2.19
N LYS A 269 -20.38 -0.17 -1.72
CA LYS A 269 -21.23 -1.20 -1.10
C LYS A 269 -22.02 -0.67 0.11
N MET A 270 -21.38 0.18 0.93
CA MET A 270 -22.05 0.84 2.05
C MET A 270 -23.13 1.83 1.57
N LEU A 271 -22.84 2.63 0.54
CA LEU A 271 -23.80 3.61 0.00
C LEU A 271 -24.99 2.93 -0.69
N VAL A 272 -24.74 1.90 -1.49
CA VAL A 272 -25.80 1.10 -2.13
C VAL A 272 -26.70 0.43 -1.09
N ALA A 273 -26.13 -0.08 0.01
CA ALA A 273 -26.92 -0.63 1.12
C ALA A 273 -27.84 0.43 1.80
N LYS A 274 -27.56 1.73 1.60
CA LYS A 274 -28.42 2.84 2.04
C LYS A 274 -29.39 3.32 0.95
N GLY A 275 -29.44 2.66 -0.21
CA GLY A 275 -30.32 3.00 -1.31
C GLY A 275 -29.75 4.03 -2.31
N GLU A 276 -28.47 4.33 -2.25
CA GLU A 276 -27.81 5.26 -3.16
C GLU A 276 -27.59 4.62 -4.55
N LYS A 277 -27.87 5.39 -5.62
CA LYS A 277 -27.65 4.97 -7.01
C LYS A 277 -26.23 5.30 -7.48
N VAL A 278 -25.26 4.65 -6.87
CA VAL A 278 -23.83 4.85 -7.11
C VAL A 278 -23.13 3.56 -7.51
N GLY A 279 -22.04 3.70 -8.24
CA GLY A 279 -21.20 2.58 -8.64
C GLY A 279 -19.73 3.00 -8.81
N CYS A 280 -18.87 2.00 -9.02
CA CYS A 280 -17.48 2.23 -9.38
C CYS A 280 -16.98 1.19 -10.38
N ILE A 281 -15.97 1.58 -11.15
CA ILE A 281 -15.19 0.69 -12.01
C ILE A 281 -13.76 0.66 -11.52
N ASN A 282 -13.26 -0.55 -11.24
CA ASN A 282 -11.86 -0.84 -11.06
C ASN A 282 -11.27 -1.21 -12.42
N VAL A 283 -10.27 -0.47 -12.89
CA VAL A 283 -9.62 -0.67 -14.18
C VAL A 283 -8.42 -1.58 -13.99
N HIS A 284 -8.47 -2.81 -14.54
CA HIS A 284 -7.33 -3.72 -14.58
C HIS A 284 -6.48 -3.54 -15.84
N MET A 285 -7.09 -3.33 -17.02
CA MET A 285 -6.31 -3.09 -18.24
C MET A 285 -6.38 -1.61 -18.66
N PHE A 286 -5.28 -0.90 -18.48
CA PHE A 286 -5.16 0.50 -18.89
C PHE A 286 -4.68 0.65 -20.34
N ARG A 287 -3.81 -0.26 -20.82
CA ARG A 287 -3.32 -0.30 -22.21
C ARG A 287 -3.19 -1.73 -22.70
N PRO A 288 -3.68 -2.04 -23.92
CA PRO A 288 -4.54 -1.20 -24.74
C PRO A 288 -5.86 -0.85 -24.07
N TRP A 289 -6.35 0.36 -24.25
CA TRP A 289 -7.68 0.75 -23.78
C TRP A 289 -8.76 0.10 -24.65
N SER A 290 -9.74 -0.55 -24.06
CA SER A 290 -10.84 -1.18 -24.77
C SER A 290 -12.16 -0.51 -24.46
N GLU A 291 -12.60 0.37 -25.36
CA GLU A 291 -13.92 1.04 -25.25
C GLU A 291 -15.06 0.02 -25.18
N LYS A 292 -15.01 -1.05 -25.99
CA LYS A 292 -15.99 -2.15 -26.00
C LYS A 292 -16.22 -2.71 -24.59
N HIS A 293 -15.15 -3.10 -23.90
CA HIS A 293 -15.25 -3.74 -22.58
C HIS A 293 -15.58 -2.72 -21.50
N PHE A 294 -15.08 -1.49 -21.62
CA PHE A 294 -15.40 -0.42 -20.67
C PHE A 294 -16.89 -0.05 -20.70
N LEU A 295 -17.44 0.15 -21.90
CA LEU A 295 -18.87 0.45 -22.08
C LEU A 295 -19.76 -0.71 -21.66
N ALA A 296 -19.35 -1.97 -21.90
CA ALA A 296 -20.08 -3.14 -21.45
C ALA A 296 -20.16 -3.28 -19.92
N ALA A 297 -19.16 -2.78 -19.19
CA ALA A 297 -19.16 -2.78 -17.73
C ALA A 297 -20.00 -1.66 -17.11
N LEU A 298 -20.34 -0.60 -17.87
CA LEU A 298 -20.98 0.60 -17.35
C LEU A 298 -22.51 0.48 -17.43
N PRO A 299 -23.28 0.72 -16.35
CA PRO A 299 -24.74 0.80 -16.42
C PRO A 299 -25.22 1.91 -17.38
N ASN A 300 -26.25 1.62 -18.17
CA ASN A 300 -26.82 2.56 -19.15
C ASN A 300 -27.49 3.79 -18.52
N THR A 301 -27.70 3.78 -17.21
CA THR A 301 -28.34 4.85 -16.43
C THR A 301 -27.37 5.93 -15.97
N VAL A 302 -26.08 5.76 -16.22
CA VAL A 302 -25.02 6.66 -15.73
C VAL A 302 -25.12 8.04 -16.37
N LYS A 303 -25.19 9.07 -15.54
CA LYS A 303 -25.29 10.48 -15.93
C LYS A 303 -23.97 11.23 -15.80
N LYS A 304 -23.22 10.92 -14.75
CA LYS A 304 -21.94 11.57 -14.45
C LYS A 304 -20.91 10.54 -13.95
N ILE A 305 -19.68 10.72 -14.41
CA ILE A 305 -18.52 9.92 -14.05
C ILE A 305 -17.46 10.84 -13.44
N ALA A 306 -16.83 10.46 -12.34
CA ALA A 306 -15.58 11.05 -11.91
C ALA A 306 -14.45 10.03 -12.02
N VAL A 307 -13.40 10.40 -12.72
CA VAL A 307 -12.18 9.61 -12.86
C VAL A 307 -11.19 10.08 -11.82
N LEU A 308 -10.67 9.15 -11.04
CA LEU A 308 -9.72 9.41 -9.96
C LEU A 308 -8.35 8.85 -10.34
N ASP A 309 -7.41 9.73 -10.64
CA ASP A 309 -6.03 9.39 -10.96
C ASP A 309 -5.11 9.54 -9.74
N ARG A 310 -4.16 8.61 -9.58
CA ARG A 310 -3.10 8.65 -8.54
C ARG A 310 -1.78 9.19 -9.10
N THR A 311 -1.86 10.18 -9.96
CA THR A 311 -0.74 10.86 -10.60
C THR A 311 -1.08 12.31 -10.86
N LYS A 312 -0.08 13.13 -11.19
CA LYS A 312 -0.27 14.51 -11.62
C LYS A 312 0.62 14.80 -12.83
N GLU A 313 0.01 15.05 -13.97
CA GLU A 313 0.70 15.58 -15.16
C GLU A 313 0.67 17.11 -15.11
N THR A 314 1.76 17.70 -14.62
CA THR A 314 1.82 19.18 -14.49
C THR A 314 1.74 19.85 -15.86
N GLY A 315 0.75 20.73 -16.03
CA GLY A 315 0.49 21.43 -17.29
C GLY A 315 -0.49 20.74 -18.23
N ALA A 316 -0.93 19.50 -17.92
CA ALA A 316 -2.00 18.84 -18.68
C ALA A 316 -3.39 19.31 -18.23
N ASN A 317 -4.37 19.11 -19.10
CA ASN A 317 -5.78 19.40 -18.84
C ASN A 317 -6.55 18.20 -18.25
N GLY A 318 -5.85 17.32 -17.59
CA GLY A 318 -6.31 16.09 -16.95
C GLY A 318 -5.21 15.03 -16.94
N GLU A 319 -5.42 13.96 -16.22
CA GLU A 319 -4.50 12.88 -16.03
C GLU A 319 -4.80 11.70 -17.00
N PRO A 320 -3.89 10.73 -17.14
CA PRO A 320 -3.97 9.71 -18.21
C PRO A 320 -5.22 8.83 -18.20
N LEU A 321 -5.73 8.42 -17.02
CA LEU A 321 -6.95 7.61 -16.96
C LEU A 321 -8.16 8.44 -17.36
N TYR A 322 -8.25 9.67 -16.87
CA TYR A 322 -9.30 10.61 -17.28
C TYR A 322 -9.33 10.80 -18.79
N HIS A 323 -8.18 11.00 -19.44
CA HIS A 323 -8.13 11.16 -20.90
C HIS A 323 -8.67 9.94 -21.64
N SER A 324 -8.38 8.73 -21.17
CA SER A 324 -8.90 7.50 -21.79
C SER A 324 -10.42 7.38 -21.65
N VAL A 325 -10.96 7.66 -20.47
CA VAL A 325 -12.41 7.64 -20.24
C VAL A 325 -13.11 8.76 -21.00
N ALA A 326 -12.58 9.98 -20.99
CA ALA A 326 -13.16 11.11 -21.69
C ALA A 326 -13.18 10.88 -23.23
N ALA A 327 -12.11 10.31 -23.79
CA ALA A 327 -12.02 9.98 -25.21
C ALA A 327 -13.09 8.96 -25.64
N THR A 328 -13.40 7.96 -24.80
CA THR A 328 -14.45 6.96 -25.05
C THR A 328 -15.81 7.62 -25.30
N PHE A 329 -16.09 8.76 -24.68
CA PHE A 329 -17.37 9.46 -24.82
C PHE A 329 -17.34 10.66 -25.74
N ALA A 330 -16.19 11.01 -26.33
CA ALA A 330 -16.02 12.25 -27.11
C ALA A 330 -16.94 12.36 -28.32
N VAL A 331 -17.34 11.23 -28.91
CA VAL A 331 -18.19 11.16 -30.11
C VAL A 331 -19.55 10.47 -29.85
N ALA A 332 -19.85 10.14 -28.60
CA ALA A 332 -21.09 9.43 -28.27
C ALA A 332 -22.25 10.40 -28.02
N ASP A 333 -23.39 10.14 -28.64
CA ASP A 333 -24.64 10.85 -28.35
C ASP A 333 -25.12 10.49 -26.93
N ASN A 334 -25.60 11.49 -26.18
CA ASN A 334 -26.08 11.33 -24.80
C ASN A 334 -25.06 10.75 -23.82
N ALA A 335 -23.77 11.03 -24.03
CA ALA A 335 -22.69 10.61 -23.16
C ALA A 335 -22.84 11.14 -21.73
N PRO A 336 -22.44 10.38 -20.70
CA PRO A 336 -22.33 10.89 -19.35
C PRO A 336 -21.27 12.01 -19.30
N LYS A 337 -21.48 13.00 -18.42
CA LYS A 337 -20.46 14.03 -18.18
C LYS A 337 -19.30 13.42 -17.38
N VAL A 338 -18.09 13.63 -17.86
CA VAL A 338 -16.87 13.09 -17.25
C VAL A 338 -16.10 14.20 -16.54
N TYR A 339 -15.82 13.98 -15.26
CA TYR A 339 -15.05 14.88 -14.39
C TYR A 339 -13.76 14.17 -13.98
N HIS A 340 -12.72 14.92 -13.62
CA HIS A 340 -11.50 14.33 -13.12
C HIS A 340 -11.11 14.87 -11.74
N GLY A 341 -10.42 14.00 -10.98
CA GLY A 341 -9.88 14.33 -9.68
C GLY A 341 -8.59 13.55 -9.39
N ARG A 342 -7.78 14.08 -8.53
CA ARG A 342 -6.53 13.47 -8.07
C ARG A 342 -6.63 13.06 -6.61
N TYR A 343 -6.02 11.91 -6.29
CA TYR A 343 -5.99 11.40 -4.93
C TYR A 343 -4.70 10.62 -4.66
N GLY A 344 -4.36 10.43 -3.39
CA GLY A 344 -3.47 9.36 -2.93
C GLY A 344 -2.01 9.42 -3.40
N ILE A 345 -1.56 10.48 -4.08
CA ILE A 345 -0.16 10.66 -4.50
C ILE A 345 0.75 10.58 -3.28
N ALA A 346 1.89 9.91 -3.39
CA ALA A 346 2.81 9.62 -2.29
C ALA A 346 2.15 8.88 -1.11
N SER A 347 1.23 7.96 -1.40
CA SER A 347 0.42 7.25 -0.40
C SER A 347 -0.38 8.14 0.53
N LYS A 348 -0.72 9.38 0.12
CA LYS A 348 -1.62 10.25 0.88
C LYS A 348 -2.90 9.49 1.25
N GLU A 349 -3.33 9.59 2.51
CA GLU A 349 -4.47 8.82 3.03
C GLU A 349 -5.77 9.12 2.28
N PHE A 350 -6.31 8.07 1.67
CA PHE A 350 -7.58 8.09 0.96
C PHE A 350 -8.62 7.26 1.72
N LEU A 351 -9.53 7.96 2.38
CA LEU A 351 -10.50 7.38 3.31
C LEU A 351 -11.90 7.29 2.68
N PRO A 352 -12.80 6.45 3.22
CA PRO A 352 -14.20 6.40 2.78
C PRO A 352 -14.89 7.75 2.73
N GLY A 353 -14.54 8.68 3.63
CA GLY A 353 -15.07 10.04 3.61
C GLY A 353 -14.65 10.87 2.40
N ASP A 354 -13.49 10.58 1.78
CA ASP A 354 -13.07 11.21 0.52
C ASP A 354 -13.88 10.66 -0.66
N VAL A 355 -14.20 9.36 -0.64
CA VAL A 355 -15.07 8.72 -1.64
C VAL A 355 -16.47 9.31 -1.60
N VAL A 356 -17.02 9.48 -0.40
CA VAL A 356 -18.34 10.14 -0.23
C VAL A 356 -18.28 11.57 -0.75
N ALA A 357 -17.22 12.34 -0.45
CA ALA A 357 -17.05 13.70 -0.96
C ALA A 357 -17.02 13.75 -2.49
N ALA A 358 -16.40 12.78 -3.15
CA ALA A 358 -16.41 12.69 -4.61
C ALA A 358 -17.82 12.43 -5.17
N PHE A 359 -18.61 11.57 -4.55
CA PHE A 359 -20.01 11.35 -4.93
C PHE A 359 -20.88 12.58 -4.66
N GLU A 360 -20.73 13.25 -3.51
CA GLU A 360 -21.46 14.50 -3.23
C GLU A 360 -21.12 15.59 -4.26
N ASN A 361 -19.87 15.66 -4.70
CA ASN A 361 -19.50 16.55 -5.79
C ASN A 361 -20.22 16.18 -7.09
N LEU A 362 -20.28 14.89 -7.48
CA LEU A 362 -21.00 14.46 -8.68
C LEU A 362 -22.51 14.77 -8.62
N LYS A 363 -23.11 14.69 -7.44
CA LYS A 363 -24.54 15.00 -7.22
C LYS A 363 -24.84 16.49 -7.25
N ALA A 364 -23.84 17.34 -7.06
CA ALA A 364 -24.01 18.78 -7.09
C ALA A 364 -24.56 19.26 -8.44
N PHE A 365 -25.28 20.39 -8.43
CA PHE A 365 -25.80 21.02 -9.65
C PHE A 365 -24.66 21.40 -10.60
N GLU A 366 -23.60 21.99 -10.06
CA GLU A 366 -22.35 22.31 -10.75
C GLU A 366 -21.20 21.58 -10.07
N PRO A 367 -20.86 20.35 -10.49
CA PRO A 367 -19.73 19.63 -9.93
C PRO A 367 -18.41 20.36 -10.21
N LYS A 368 -17.55 20.40 -9.20
CA LYS A 368 -16.17 20.86 -9.37
C LYS A 368 -15.42 19.85 -10.26
N ASN A 369 -14.82 20.36 -11.32
CA ASN A 369 -13.90 19.58 -12.15
C ASN A 369 -12.45 19.87 -11.73
N ASP A 370 -11.49 19.02 -12.12
CA ASP A 370 -10.07 19.14 -11.73
C ASP A 370 -9.90 19.27 -10.20
N PHE A 371 -10.60 18.40 -9.45
CA PHE A 371 -10.58 18.47 -8.00
C PHE A 371 -9.47 17.60 -7.39
N THR A 372 -9.14 17.86 -6.13
CA THR A 372 -8.23 17.06 -5.32
C THR A 372 -8.92 16.52 -4.07
N LEU A 373 -8.50 15.34 -3.60
CA LEU A 373 -8.98 14.71 -2.38
C LEU A 373 -7.86 14.61 -1.35
N SER A 374 -8.23 14.58 -0.08
CA SER A 374 -7.33 14.31 1.05
C SER A 374 -6.30 15.41 1.36
N ILE A 375 -6.39 16.58 0.75
CA ILE A 375 -5.54 17.75 1.03
C ILE A 375 -6.39 19.01 1.25
N VAL A 376 -5.76 20.05 1.79
CA VAL A 376 -6.36 21.39 1.91
C VAL A 376 -5.67 22.30 0.90
N ASP A 377 -6.34 22.57 -0.22
CA ASP A 377 -5.86 23.51 -1.24
C ASP A 377 -6.53 24.86 -1.06
N ASP A 378 -5.86 25.73 -0.35
CA ASP A 378 -6.24 27.12 -0.06
C ASP A 378 -5.63 28.13 -1.05
N VAL A 379 -4.98 27.64 -2.11
CA VAL A 379 -4.35 28.44 -3.16
C VAL A 379 -5.18 28.43 -4.43
N THR A 380 -5.52 27.24 -4.94
CA THR A 380 -6.33 27.09 -6.16
C THR A 380 -7.75 26.60 -5.87
N TYR A 381 -8.06 26.29 -4.62
CA TYR A 381 -9.38 25.89 -4.12
C TYR A 381 -9.97 24.68 -4.82
N LYS A 382 -9.11 23.75 -5.27
CA LYS A 382 -9.52 22.53 -6.00
C LYS A 382 -9.92 21.39 -5.07
N SER A 383 -9.56 21.42 -3.80
CA SER A 383 -9.88 20.34 -2.88
C SER A 383 -11.37 20.23 -2.55
N LEU A 384 -11.82 18.98 -2.37
CA LEU A 384 -13.11 18.66 -1.79
C LEU A 384 -12.92 18.36 -0.30
N PRO A 385 -13.75 18.93 0.58
CA PRO A 385 -13.67 18.65 2.01
C PRO A 385 -14.08 17.20 2.28
N ARG A 386 -13.26 16.48 3.07
CA ARG A 386 -13.55 15.10 3.50
C ARG A 386 -14.80 15.07 4.37
N VAL A 387 -15.72 14.17 4.08
CA VAL A 387 -16.89 13.90 4.92
C VAL A 387 -16.45 13.13 6.16
N LYS A 388 -16.75 13.67 7.35
CA LYS A 388 -16.36 13.06 8.63
C LYS A 388 -17.33 11.97 9.07
N GLY A 389 -16.87 11.06 9.93
CA GLY A 389 -17.71 10.05 10.56
C GLY A 389 -18.11 8.88 9.66
N ILE A 390 -17.56 8.78 8.46
CA ILE A 390 -17.81 7.64 7.57
C ILE A 390 -16.98 6.46 8.03
N THR A 391 -17.64 5.35 8.33
CA THR A 391 -17.02 4.05 8.65
C THR A 391 -17.55 2.98 7.71
N THR A 392 -16.66 2.21 7.14
CA THR A 392 -16.92 1.00 6.35
C THR A 392 -16.40 -0.21 7.11
N GLY A 393 -16.56 -1.42 6.58
CA GLY A 393 -16.13 -2.62 7.27
C GLY A 393 -17.16 -3.12 8.28
N GLY A 394 -18.17 -3.83 7.86
CA GLY A 394 -19.36 -4.28 8.61
C GLY A 394 -19.10 -4.87 10.00
N LYS A 395 -20.18 -5.25 10.69
CA LYS A 395 -20.16 -5.88 12.01
C LYS A 395 -19.19 -7.08 12.02
N GLY A 396 -18.28 -7.11 13.01
CA GLY A 396 -17.32 -8.20 13.22
C GLY A 396 -15.90 -7.97 12.70
N LEU A 397 -15.62 -6.82 12.06
CA LEU A 397 -14.25 -6.39 11.79
C LEU A 397 -13.62 -5.80 13.07
N LYS A 398 -12.49 -6.37 13.50
CA LYS A 398 -11.67 -5.84 14.59
C LYS A 398 -10.52 -5.01 14.01
N ALA A 399 -10.36 -3.79 14.49
CA ALA A 399 -9.30 -2.86 14.11
C ALA A 399 -8.38 -2.59 15.30
N CYS A 400 -7.09 -2.96 15.18
CA CYS A 400 -6.10 -2.84 16.24
C CYS A 400 -4.96 -1.94 15.78
N LYS A 401 -4.60 -0.95 16.60
CA LYS A 401 -3.52 -0.01 16.28
C LYS A 401 -2.48 0.04 17.38
N PHE A 402 -1.20 0.10 16.97
CA PHE A 402 -0.08 0.11 17.91
C PHE A 402 0.86 1.27 17.57
N TRP A 403 1.20 2.04 18.58
CA TRP A 403 2.22 3.07 18.51
C TRP A 403 3.49 2.53 19.15
N GLY A 404 4.51 2.34 18.36
CA GLY A 404 5.81 1.80 18.76
C GLY A 404 6.94 2.76 18.48
N PHE A 405 8.11 2.39 18.96
CA PHE A 405 9.36 3.11 18.76
C PHE A 405 10.27 2.33 17.82
N GLY A 406 10.91 3.02 16.89
CA GLY A 406 11.78 2.39 15.91
C GLY A 406 12.86 1.54 16.59
N SER A 407 12.94 0.27 16.19
CA SER A 407 13.83 -0.76 16.74
C SER A 407 13.43 -1.36 18.10
N ASP A 408 12.22 -1.11 18.62
CA ASP A 408 11.71 -1.70 19.86
C ASP A 408 11.12 -3.12 19.70
N GLY A 409 11.07 -3.62 18.46
CA GLY A 409 10.51 -4.94 18.12
C GLY A 409 8.99 -4.97 17.93
N THR A 410 8.27 -3.86 18.08
CA THR A 410 6.81 -3.75 17.92
C THR A 410 6.34 -4.26 16.56
N VAL A 411 7.02 -3.86 15.47
CA VAL A 411 6.66 -4.28 14.10
C VAL A 411 6.82 -5.80 13.94
N GLY A 412 7.91 -6.36 14.45
CA GLY A 412 8.17 -7.81 14.41
C GLY A 412 7.10 -8.61 15.19
N ALA A 413 6.74 -8.15 16.39
CA ALA A 413 5.68 -8.76 17.19
C ALA A 413 4.32 -8.72 16.48
N ASN A 414 3.97 -7.60 15.85
CA ASN A 414 2.72 -7.45 15.11
C ASN A 414 2.69 -8.28 13.81
N LYS A 415 3.83 -8.46 13.11
CA LYS A 415 3.96 -9.43 12.01
C LYS A 415 3.75 -10.86 12.50
N SER A 416 4.31 -11.22 13.66
CA SER A 416 4.08 -12.52 14.29
C SER A 416 2.62 -12.70 14.69
N ALA A 417 2.00 -11.70 15.29
CA ALA A 417 0.59 -11.77 15.70
C ALA A 417 -0.35 -11.99 14.52
N ILE A 418 -0.16 -11.24 13.41
CA ILE A 418 -1.02 -11.40 12.22
C ILE A 418 -0.83 -12.78 11.58
N LYS A 419 0.40 -13.32 11.60
CA LYS A 419 0.68 -14.66 11.12
C LYS A 419 0.01 -15.73 11.99
N ILE A 420 0.12 -15.62 13.31
CA ILE A 420 -0.55 -16.55 14.25
C ILE A 420 -2.06 -16.58 13.99
N ILE A 421 -2.70 -15.41 13.85
CA ILE A 421 -4.14 -15.33 13.61
C ILE A 421 -4.48 -15.88 12.22
N GLY A 422 -3.73 -15.50 11.20
CA GLY A 422 -3.95 -15.94 9.82
C GLY A 422 -3.80 -17.45 9.64
N ASP A 423 -2.77 -18.05 10.23
CA ASP A 423 -2.46 -19.47 10.07
C ASP A 423 -3.40 -20.38 10.89
N ASN A 424 -3.93 -19.89 12.01
CA ASN A 424 -4.69 -20.71 12.97
C ASN A 424 -6.19 -20.39 13.05
N THR A 425 -6.70 -19.52 12.17
CA THR A 425 -8.14 -19.19 12.12
C THR A 425 -8.64 -19.06 10.69
N ASP A 426 -9.97 -19.11 10.52
CA ASP A 426 -10.63 -18.80 9.24
C ASP A 426 -10.80 -17.31 8.99
N MET A 427 -10.24 -16.45 9.84
CA MET A 427 -10.33 -15.01 9.66
C MET A 427 -9.44 -14.53 8.52
N TYR A 428 -9.95 -13.56 7.77
CA TYR A 428 -9.12 -12.69 6.96
C TYR A 428 -8.31 -11.80 7.88
N ALA A 429 -7.06 -11.55 7.50
CA ALA A 429 -6.10 -10.78 8.26
C ALA A 429 -5.39 -9.79 7.34
N GLN A 430 -5.27 -8.55 7.78
CA GLN A 430 -4.58 -7.46 7.06
C GLN A 430 -3.71 -6.68 8.01
N ALA A 431 -2.50 -6.33 7.59
CA ALA A 431 -1.65 -5.39 8.32
C ALA A 431 -0.97 -4.38 7.40
N TYR A 432 -0.88 -3.15 7.94
CA TYR A 432 -0.04 -2.08 7.43
C TYR A 432 0.94 -1.62 8.51
N PHE A 433 2.14 -1.25 8.08
CA PHE A 433 3.17 -0.68 8.95
C PHE A 433 3.58 0.68 8.38
N ALA A 434 3.36 1.73 9.16
CA ALA A 434 3.82 3.07 8.85
C ALA A 434 5.10 3.36 9.65
N TYR A 435 6.11 3.86 8.95
CA TYR A 435 7.40 4.20 9.52
C TYR A 435 7.64 5.70 9.39
N ASP A 436 8.29 6.29 10.38
CA ASP A 436 8.91 7.60 10.25
C ASP A 436 10.08 7.52 9.24
N SER A 437 10.42 8.62 8.61
CA SER A 437 11.60 8.76 7.75
C SER A 437 12.93 8.48 8.47
N LYS A 438 12.93 8.50 9.80
CA LYS A 438 14.08 8.24 10.67
C LYS A 438 14.24 6.75 10.93
N LYS A 439 15.41 6.18 10.60
CA LYS A 439 15.69 4.75 10.77
C LYS A 439 15.71 4.29 12.23
N SER A 440 16.19 5.12 13.13
CA SER A 440 16.28 4.80 14.55
C SER A 440 15.58 5.86 15.38
N GLY A 441 14.83 5.43 16.38
CA GLY A 441 14.12 6.31 17.31
C GLY A 441 12.93 7.06 16.70
N GLY A 442 12.50 6.72 15.47
CA GLY A 442 11.31 7.25 14.85
C GLY A 442 10.04 6.56 15.34
N VAL A 443 8.90 7.17 15.07
CA VAL A 443 7.59 6.59 15.40
C VAL A 443 7.28 5.45 14.42
N THR A 444 6.80 4.33 14.93
CA THR A 444 6.19 3.26 14.11
C THR A 444 4.72 3.11 14.47
N LYS A 445 3.88 2.93 13.46
CA LYS A 445 2.45 2.66 13.65
C LYS A 445 2.09 1.37 12.93
N SER A 446 1.60 0.38 13.68
CA SER A 446 1.08 -0.87 13.10
C SER A 446 -0.45 -0.83 13.10
N HIS A 447 -1.04 -1.19 11.98
CA HIS A 447 -2.48 -1.20 11.76
C HIS A 447 -2.91 -2.61 11.37
N LEU A 448 -3.60 -3.32 12.26
CA LEU A 448 -4.02 -4.70 12.05
C LEU A 448 -5.55 -4.78 11.99
N ARG A 449 -6.07 -5.50 11.01
CA ARG A 449 -7.50 -5.78 10.88
C ARG A 449 -7.73 -7.28 10.77
N PHE A 450 -8.79 -7.75 11.44
CA PHE A 450 -9.19 -9.14 11.44
C PHE A 450 -10.70 -9.25 11.28
N GLY A 451 -11.18 -10.17 10.45
CA GLY A 451 -12.60 -10.34 10.24
C GLY A 451 -12.97 -11.59 9.45
N LYS A 452 -14.25 -11.94 9.45
CA LYS A 452 -14.78 -13.10 8.73
C LYS A 452 -15.09 -12.82 7.25
N LYS A 453 -14.87 -11.60 6.79
CA LYS A 453 -15.07 -11.18 5.39
C LYS A 453 -13.79 -10.62 4.83
N PRO A 454 -13.57 -10.65 3.50
CA PRO A 454 -12.44 -10.00 2.85
C PRO A 454 -12.31 -8.54 3.27
N ILE A 455 -11.08 -8.12 3.58
CA ILE A 455 -10.77 -6.77 4.07
C ILE A 455 -10.30 -5.94 2.88
N ARG A 456 -11.04 -4.88 2.55
CA ARG A 456 -10.78 -3.98 1.41
C ARG A 456 -10.33 -2.57 1.84
N ALA A 457 -10.00 -2.41 3.12
CA ALA A 457 -9.61 -1.14 3.72
C ALA A 457 -8.13 -0.84 3.45
N THR A 458 -7.81 -0.23 2.30
CA THR A 458 -6.44 0.16 1.91
C THR A 458 -6.00 1.49 2.51
N TYR A 459 -6.42 1.78 3.74
CA TYR A 459 -6.11 2.98 4.50
C TYR A 459 -5.77 2.64 5.95
N TYR A 460 -5.10 3.55 6.64
CA TYR A 460 -4.72 3.36 8.03
C TYR A 460 -5.92 3.43 8.98
N ILE A 461 -5.83 2.73 10.11
CA ILE A 461 -6.87 2.75 11.14
C ILE A 461 -6.89 4.13 11.79
N LYS A 462 -8.07 4.78 11.73
CA LYS A 462 -8.38 6.05 12.40
C LYS A 462 -9.45 5.88 13.50
N SER A 463 -9.96 4.66 13.66
CA SER A 463 -10.94 4.30 14.70
C SER A 463 -10.69 2.85 15.11
N ALA A 464 -10.02 2.66 16.27
CA ALA A 464 -9.52 1.37 16.74
C ALA A 464 -10.41 0.76 17.81
N ASP A 465 -10.65 -0.56 17.74
CA ASP A 465 -11.25 -1.35 18.82
C ASP A 465 -10.24 -1.62 19.94
N PHE A 466 -8.96 -1.79 19.56
CA PHE A 466 -7.82 -1.93 20.46
C PHE A 466 -6.72 -0.96 20.04
N LEU A 467 -6.22 -0.20 20.99
CA LEU A 467 -5.15 0.77 20.80
C LEU A 467 -4.05 0.51 21.83
N ALA A 468 -2.80 0.39 21.39
CA ALA A 468 -1.66 0.25 22.27
C ALA A 468 -0.63 1.36 22.05
N CYS A 469 -0.07 1.87 23.14
CA CYS A 469 1.07 2.77 23.13
C CYS A 469 2.23 2.11 23.88
N HIS A 470 3.29 1.78 23.15
CA HIS A 470 4.45 1.05 23.69
C HIS A 470 5.50 1.96 24.33
N LYS A 471 5.37 3.29 24.20
CA LYS A 471 6.31 4.28 24.73
C LYS A 471 5.55 5.36 25.51
N GLN A 472 5.69 5.39 26.83
CA GLN A 472 4.98 6.35 27.70
C GLN A 472 5.21 7.82 27.32
N ALA A 473 6.41 8.18 26.84
CA ALA A 473 6.72 9.55 26.42
C ALA A 473 5.83 10.06 25.28
N TYR A 474 5.21 9.16 24.49
CA TYR A 474 4.31 9.55 23.42
C TYR A 474 2.99 10.13 23.89
N MET A 475 2.59 9.86 25.14
CA MET A 475 1.35 10.41 25.73
C MET A 475 1.35 11.92 25.88
N GLY A 476 2.54 12.53 26.01
CA GLY A 476 2.70 13.99 26.05
C GLY A 476 2.94 14.64 24.67
N THR A 477 3.16 13.82 23.62
CA THR A 477 3.57 14.33 22.31
C THR A 477 2.49 14.17 21.26
N TYR A 478 1.86 12.99 21.19
CA TYR A 478 0.93 12.64 20.10
C TYR A 478 -0.51 12.51 20.56
N ASP A 479 -1.46 12.84 19.68
CA ASP A 479 -2.90 12.65 19.92
C ASP A 479 -3.32 11.20 19.65
N ILE A 480 -2.92 10.29 20.55
CA ILE A 480 -3.10 8.84 20.37
C ILE A 480 -4.54 8.42 20.66
N VAL A 481 -5.08 8.84 21.80
CA VAL A 481 -6.37 8.35 22.30
C VAL A 481 -7.56 8.83 21.47
N SER A 482 -7.39 9.90 20.68
CA SER A 482 -8.44 10.36 19.73
C SER A 482 -8.86 9.29 18.73
N GLU A 483 -7.99 8.33 18.43
CA GLU A 483 -8.21 7.28 17.43
C GLU A 483 -8.89 6.00 17.96
N ILE A 484 -9.32 5.98 19.22
CA ILE A 484 -10.05 4.85 19.80
C ILE A 484 -11.57 4.98 19.61
N LYS A 485 -12.25 3.87 19.40
CA LYS A 485 -13.73 3.79 19.37
C LYS A 485 -14.34 3.95 20.76
N ASP A 486 -15.60 4.28 20.80
CA ASP A 486 -16.40 4.18 22.02
C ASP A 486 -16.41 2.74 22.55
N GLY A 487 -16.18 2.55 23.85
CA GLY A 487 -16.01 1.24 24.49
C GLY A 487 -14.74 0.47 24.09
N GLY A 488 -13.79 1.10 23.39
CA GLY A 488 -12.53 0.49 22.96
C GLY A 488 -11.58 0.21 24.12
N ILE A 489 -10.50 -0.53 23.82
CA ILE A 489 -9.46 -0.89 24.80
C ILE A 489 -8.20 -0.08 24.52
N PHE A 490 -7.66 0.57 25.55
CA PHE A 490 -6.37 1.24 25.51
C PHE A 490 -5.35 0.55 26.42
N LEU A 491 -4.20 0.15 25.88
CA LEU A 491 -3.07 -0.42 26.62
C LEU A 491 -1.88 0.54 26.54
N LEU A 492 -1.37 0.95 27.70
CA LEU A 492 -0.17 1.77 27.81
C LEU A 492 0.98 1.00 28.47
N ASN A 493 2.12 0.89 27.78
CA ASN A 493 3.36 0.44 28.39
C ASN A 493 4.02 1.61 29.13
N CYS A 494 4.04 1.57 30.44
CA CYS A 494 4.61 2.62 31.29
C CYS A 494 5.18 2.06 32.61
N SER A 495 6.02 2.86 33.24
CA SER A 495 6.55 2.59 34.59
C SER A 495 5.65 3.07 35.73
N TRP A 496 4.59 3.79 35.41
CA TRP A 496 3.63 4.34 36.39
C TRP A 496 2.72 3.24 36.92
N ASP A 497 2.37 3.31 38.18
CA ASP A 497 1.36 2.42 38.78
C ASP A 497 -0.07 2.94 38.51
N LYS A 498 -1.08 2.13 38.89
CA LYS A 498 -2.49 2.44 38.65
C LYS A 498 -2.98 3.70 39.36
N ASP A 499 -2.36 4.06 40.49
CA ASP A 499 -2.79 5.17 41.32
C ASP A 499 -2.11 6.48 40.89
N ASP A 500 -0.95 6.39 40.24
CA ASP A 500 -0.15 7.53 39.77
C ASP A 500 -0.31 7.85 38.29
N VAL A 501 -0.68 6.91 37.44
CA VAL A 501 -0.78 7.11 35.99
C VAL A 501 -1.65 8.31 35.61
N ALA A 502 -2.69 8.59 36.38
CA ALA A 502 -3.57 9.74 36.14
C ALA A 502 -2.83 11.08 36.24
N ASN A 503 -1.79 11.19 37.04
CA ASN A 503 -1.01 12.42 37.22
C ASN A 503 -0.15 12.76 36.01
N HIS A 504 0.11 11.76 35.16
CA HIS A 504 0.94 11.88 33.94
C HIS A 504 0.13 12.07 32.66
N LEU A 505 -1.21 12.06 32.72
CA LEU A 505 -2.09 12.26 31.58
C LEU A 505 -2.63 13.69 31.52
N SER A 506 -2.64 14.29 30.32
CA SER A 506 -3.28 15.58 30.10
C SER A 506 -4.80 15.51 30.31
N ASN A 507 -5.43 16.64 30.57
CA ASN A 507 -6.89 16.72 30.70
C ASN A 507 -7.57 16.30 29.38
N LYS A 508 -6.97 16.60 28.21
CA LYS A 508 -7.44 16.16 26.90
C LYS A 508 -7.54 14.63 26.83
N VAL A 509 -6.48 13.91 27.23
CA VAL A 509 -6.45 12.45 27.24
C VAL A 509 -7.48 11.90 28.22
N LYS A 510 -7.55 12.44 29.43
CA LYS A 510 -8.55 12.04 30.44
C LYS A 510 -9.98 12.20 29.93
N ARG A 511 -10.33 13.36 29.32
CA ARG A 511 -11.65 13.57 28.72
C ARG A 511 -11.95 12.57 27.61
N GLN A 512 -10.97 12.27 26.73
CA GLN A 512 -11.14 11.30 25.66
C GLN A 512 -11.40 9.89 26.19
N LEU A 513 -10.66 9.45 27.22
CA LEU A 513 -10.86 8.16 27.87
C LEU A 513 -12.26 8.04 28.47
N ALA A 514 -12.70 9.05 29.21
CA ALA A 514 -14.01 9.03 29.86
C ALA A 514 -15.17 9.19 28.87
N SER A 515 -15.09 10.14 27.92
CA SER A 515 -16.15 10.41 26.96
C SER A 515 -16.41 9.26 25.97
N LYS A 516 -15.41 8.41 25.76
CA LYS A 516 -15.51 7.23 24.88
C LYS A 516 -15.61 5.93 25.67
N HIS A 517 -15.86 5.96 26.97
CA HIS A 517 -16.03 4.79 27.83
C HIS A 517 -14.89 3.76 27.64
N VAL A 518 -13.64 4.25 27.53
CA VAL A 518 -12.48 3.44 27.21
C VAL A 518 -12.10 2.55 28.39
N ARG A 519 -11.89 1.27 28.13
CA ARG A 519 -11.28 0.35 29.10
C ARG A 519 -9.77 0.57 29.05
N PHE A 520 -9.22 1.14 30.14
CA PHE A 520 -7.82 1.54 30.21
C PHE A 520 -6.99 0.53 30.98
N TYR A 521 -5.88 0.09 30.39
CA TYR A 521 -4.94 -0.87 30.96
C TYR A 521 -3.52 -0.34 30.88
N ILE A 522 -2.70 -0.69 31.88
CA ILE A 522 -1.26 -0.42 31.91
C ILE A 522 -0.48 -1.72 32.12
N ILE A 523 0.76 -1.73 31.66
CA ILE A 523 1.73 -2.80 31.90
C ILE A 523 3.15 -2.20 31.93
N ASN A 524 4.02 -2.69 32.81
CA ASN A 524 5.44 -2.33 32.80
C ASN A 524 6.26 -3.44 32.13
N ALA A 525 6.16 -3.52 30.80
CA ALA A 525 6.85 -4.54 30.01
C ALA A 525 8.37 -4.42 30.10
N THR A 526 8.91 -3.22 30.32
CA THR A 526 10.36 -2.99 30.51
C THR A 526 10.85 -3.68 31.76
N LYS A 527 10.19 -3.46 32.91
CA LYS A 527 10.53 -4.12 34.19
C LYS A 527 10.39 -5.65 34.08
N ILE A 528 9.31 -6.14 33.45
CA ILE A 528 9.11 -7.58 33.23
C ILE A 528 10.26 -8.17 32.42
N ALA A 529 10.66 -7.52 31.31
CA ALA A 529 11.75 -7.99 30.46
C ALA A 529 13.10 -8.02 31.19
N GLU A 530 13.37 -7.05 32.06
CA GLU A 530 14.55 -7.01 32.91
C GLU A 530 14.56 -8.16 33.93
N GLU A 531 13.46 -8.36 34.66
CA GLU A 531 13.33 -9.37 35.69
C GLU A 531 13.49 -10.81 35.19
N ILE A 532 13.06 -11.07 33.93
CA ILE A 532 13.22 -12.39 33.29
C ILE A 532 14.55 -12.53 32.52
N GLY A 533 15.41 -11.51 32.51
CA GLY A 533 16.73 -11.54 31.91
C GLY A 533 16.79 -11.30 30.40
N LEU A 534 15.70 -10.80 29.78
CA LEU A 534 15.69 -10.43 28.35
C LEU A 534 16.36 -9.08 28.08
N GLY A 535 16.44 -8.20 29.11
CA GLY A 535 16.92 -6.82 29.03
C GLY A 535 15.83 -5.82 28.64
N SER A 536 15.99 -4.56 29.06
CA SER A 536 14.98 -3.48 29.03
C SER A 536 14.36 -3.17 27.66
N ASN A 537 15.04 -3.50 26.58
CA ASN A 537 14.58 -3.19 25.21
C ASN A 537 13.80 -4.32 24.55
N ARG A 538 13.63 -5.48 25.18
CA ARG A 538 12.95 -6.65 24.59
C ARG A 538 11.56 -6.84 25.17
N THR A 539 10.73 -5.83 25.03
CA THR A 539 9.34 -5.77 25.56
C THR A 539 8.30 -6.37 24.63
N ASN A 540 8.68 -6.65 23.38
CA ASN A 540 7.77 -7.03 22.31
C ASN A 540 6.94 -8.30 22.60
N THR A 541 7.55 -9.36 23.17
CA THR A 541 6.84 -10.61 23.49
C THR A 541 5.81 -10.38 24.61
N VAL A 542 6.17 -9.59 25.66
CA VAL A 542 5.27 -9.22 26.76
C VAL A 542 4.05 -8.47 26.21
N LEU A 543 4.29 -7.47 25.37
CA LEU A 543 3.23 -6.62 24.80
C LEU A 543 2.35 -7.37 23.80
N GLN A 544 2.91 -8.34 23.06
CA GLN A 544 2.14 -9.22 22.18
C GLN A 544 1.20 -10.12 22.98
N ALA A 545 1.65 -10.66 24.10
CA ALA A 545 0.81 -11.49 24.98
C ALA A 545 -0.33 -10.65 25.57
N ALA A 546 -0.03 -9.43 26.06
CA ALA A 546 -1.04 -8.50 26.54
C ALA A 546 -2.09 -8.16 25.46
N PHE A 547 -1.65 -7.97 24.21
CA PHE A 547 -2.56 -7.75 23.09
C PHE A 547 -3.53 -8.94 22.90
N PHE A 548 -3.04 -10.17 22.84
CA PHE A 548 -3.91 -11.34 22.67
C PHE A 548 -4.92 -11.49 23.80
N LYS A 549 -4.50 -11.23 25.04
CA LYS A 549 -5.38 -11.27 26.21
C LYS A 549 -6.51 -10.24 26.14
N LEU A 550 -6.16 -8.99 25.82
CA LEU A 550 -7.12 -7.87 25.87
C LEU A 550 -7.98 -7.76 24.62
N ALA A 551 -7.42 -7.97 23.44
CA ALA A 551 -8.16 -7.86 22.18
C ALA A 551 -9.14 -9.03 21.95
N ASN A 552 -8.92 -10.15 22.63
CA ASN A 552 -9.78 -11.34 22.63
C ASN A 552 -10.18 -11.78 21.19
N ILE A 553 -9.17 -11.93 20.33
CA ILE A 553 -9.35 -12.36 18.93
C ILE A 553 -9.40 -13.88 18.85
N LEU A 554 -8.61 -14.55 19.68
CA LEU A 554 -8.52 -15.98 19.86
C LEU A 554 -8.80 -16.35 21.31
N PRO A 555 -9.24 -17.59 21.62
CA PRO A 555 -9.18 -18.12 22.98
C PRO A 555 -7.76 -17.95 23.53
N ILE A 556 -7.63 -17.47 24.76
CA ILE A 556 -6.32 -17.10 25.30
C ILE A 556 -5.35 -18.28 25.40
N ASP A 557 -5.86 -19.46 25.75
CA ASP A 557 -5.03 -20.68 25.88
C ASP A 557 -4.45 -21.09 24.52
N ASP A 558 -5.22 -20.96 23.43
CA ASP A 558 -4.77 -21.20 22.07
C ASP A 558 -3.71 -20.17 21.66
N ALA A 559 -3.94 -18.90 21.95
CA ALA A 559 -2.99 -17.82 21.64
C ALA A 559 -1.66 -18.04 22.36
N VAL A 560 -1.69 -18.40 23.65
CA VAL A 560 -0.49 -18.74 24.45
C VAL A 560 0.28 -19.91 23.84
N LYS A 561 -0.44 -20.98 23.49
CA LYS A 561 0.16 -22.14 22.84
C LYS A 561 0.86 -21.76 21.55
N TYR A 562 0.17 -21.06 20.63
CA TYR A 562 0.74 -20.66 19.35
C TYR A 562 1.92 -19.70 19.50
N MET A 563 1.88 -18.79 20.47
CA MET A 563 3.01 -17.91 20.76
C MET A 563 4.21 -18.71 21.26
N LYS A 564 4.02 -19.64 22.19
CA LYS A 564 5.11 -20.48 22.74
C LYS A 564 5.70 -21.39 21.67
N ASP A 565 4.88 -21.97 20.80
CA ASP A 565 5.32 -22.79 19.67
C ASP A 565 6.15 -21.96 18.65
N ALA A 566 5.70 -20.75 18.33
CA ALA A 566 6.42 -19.83 17.46
C ALA A 566 7.77 -19.39 18.06
N ILE A 567 7.83 -19.14 19.37
CA ILE A 567 9.05 -18.82 20.11
C ILE A 567 10.03 -20.00 20.05
N ALA A 568 9.57 -21.22 20.36
CA ALA A 568 10.41 -22.40 20.32
C ALA A 568 11.04 -22.60 18.93
N LYS A 569 10.26 -22.44 17.86
CA LYS A 569 10.73 -22.54 16.49
C LYS A 569 11.72 -21.43 16.10
N THR A 570 11.43 -20.19 16.48
CA THR A 570 12.25 -19.02 16.11
C THR A 570 13.60 -19.00 16.81
N TYR A 571 13.62 -19.39 18.08
CA TYR A 571 14.83 -19.33 18.92
C TYR A 571 15.53 -20.67 19.09
N LEU A 572 15.18 -21.69 18.32
CA LEU A 572 15.79 -23.04 18.39
C LEU A 572 17.32 -22.99 18.35
N ALA A 573 17.89 -22.20 17.44
CA ALA A 573 19.34 -22.03 17.29
C ALA A 573 20.00 -21.21 18.43
N LYS A 574 19.22 -20.52 19.29
CA LYS A 574 19.74 -19.69 20.39
C LYS A 574 19.74 -20.42 21.75
N GLY A 575 19.23 -21.64 21.80
CA GLY A 575 19.25 -22.50 22.98
C GLY A 575 18.04 -22.38 23.89
N GLU A 576 17.86 -23.39 24.74
CA GLU A 576 16.69 -23.59 25.61
C GLU A 576 16.46 -22.43 26.61
N GLN A 577 17.53 -21.83 27.11
CA GLN A 577 17.42 -20.70 28.07
C GLN A 577 16.73 -19.49 27.43
N VAL A 578 17.05 -19.16 26.17
CA VAL A 578 16.42 -18.04 25.45
C VAL A 578 14.96 -18.35 25.16
N ILE A 579 14.64 -19.61 24.83
CA ILE A 579 13.25 -20.05 24.65
C ILE A 579 12.47 -19.89 25.95
N ALA A 580 12.99 -20.41 27.07
CA ALA A 580 12.35 -20.32 28.39
C ALA A 580 12.08 -18.88 28.83
N MET A 581 13.06 -17.97 28.67
CA MET A 581 12.89 -16.55 28.98
C MET A 581 11.76 -15.91 28.14
N ASN A 582 11.70 -16.20 26.82
CA ASN A 582 10.64 -15.64 25.98
C ASN A 582 9.27 -16.27 26.28
N GLN A 583 9.20 -17.54 26.67
CA GLN A 583 7.94 -18.16 27.13
C GLN A 583 7.47 -17.57 28.47
N ALA A 584 8.38 -17.29 29.41
CA ALA A 584 8.06 -16.55 30.64
C ALA A 584 7.54 -15.14 30.36
N ALA A 585 8.06 -14.48 29.32
CA ALA A 585 7.55 -13.18 28.88
C ALA A 585 6.09 -13.26 28.40
N VAL A 586 5.67 -14.36 27.77
CA VAL A 586 4.26 -14.58 27.40
C VAL A 586 3.40 -14.68 28.65
N ASP A 587 3.80 -15.51 29.61
CA ASP A 587 3.02 -15.72 30.83
C ASP A 587 2.87 -14.42 31.66
N ARG A 588 3.97 -13.68 31.85
CA ARG A 588 3.98 -12.38 32.55
C ARG A 588 3.21 -11.30 31.79
N GLY A 589 3.26 -11.30 30.47
CA GLY A 589 2.49 -10.38 29.63
C GLY A 589 0.98 -10.55 29.77
N ILE A 590 0.52 -11.69 30.24
CA ILE A 590 -0.88 -11.98 30.53
C ILE A 590 -1.23 -11.66 32.00
N SER A 591 -0.38 -12.08 32.95
CA SER A 591 -0.67 -11.97 34.38
C SER A 591 -0.52 -10.56 34.92
N ASP A 592 0.41 -9.78 34.40
CA ASP A 592 0.85 -8.51 34.98
C ASP A 592 0.14 -7.28 34.37
N ILE A 593 -0.93 -7.48 33.60
CA ILE A 593 -1.80 -6.41 33.10
C ILE A 593 -2.62 -5.83 34.26
N VAL A 594 -2.62 -4.52 34.37
CA VAL A 594 -3.36 -3.80 35.42
C VAL A 594 -4.45 -2.94 34.79
N GLU A 595 -5.68 -3.11 35.22
CA GLU A 595 -6.80 -2.25 34.82
C GLU A 595 -6.79 -0.96 35.61
N VAL A 596 -6.97 0.16 34.94
CA VAL A 596 -7.05 1.50 35.53
C VAL A 596 -8.49 1.99 35.45
N THR A 597 -9.05 2.35 36.61
CA THR A 597 -10.39 2.95 36.67
C THR A 597 -10.38 4.33 35.99
N VAL A 598 -11.27 4.54 35.02
CA VAL A 598 -11.50 5.84 34.38
C VAL A 598 -12.68 6.51 35.06
N PRO A 599 -12.45 7.58 35.88
CA PRO A 599 -13.53 8.28 36.58
C PRO A 599 -14.45 9.00 35.60
N GLU A 600 -15.77 8.90 35.80
CA GLU A 600 -16.76 9.60 34.98
C GLU A 600 -16.53 11.13 34.96
N GLY A 601 -16.14 11.71 36.09
CA GLY A 601 -15.86 13.14 36.21
C GLY A 601 -14.71 13.65 35.33
N TRP A 602 -13.92 12.77 34.70
CA TRP A 602 -12.90 13.21 33.78
C TRP A 602 -13.49 13.81 32.48
N LYS A 603 -14.75 13.57 32.18
CA LYS A 603 -15.45 14.20 31.03
C LYS A 603 -15.48 15.71 31.12
N ASP A 604 -15.61 16.23 32.37
CA ASP A 604 -15.84 17.63 32.67
C ASP A 604 -14.56 18.41 33.01
N LEU A 605 -13.40 17.78 32.89
CA LEU A 605 -12.13 18.45 33.16
C LEU A 605 -11.92 19.65 32.19
N PRO A 606 -11.36 20.76 32.68
CA PRO A 606 -11.08 21.93 31.86
C PRO A 606 -10.08 21.60 30.72
N SER A 607 -10.07 22.43 29.69
CA SER A 607 -9.05 22.34 28.66
C SER A 607 -7.66 22.51 29.26
N ASP A 608 -6.69 21.79 28.71
CA ASP A 608 -5.30 22.00 29.10
C ASP A 608 -4.90 23.46 28.84
N PRO A 609 -4.05 24.07 29.66
CA PRO A 609 -3.58 25.43 29.44
C PRO A 609 -2.93 25.56 28.05
N VAL A 610 -3.32 26.60 27.31
CA VAL A 610 -2.63 26.97 26.08
C VAL A 610 -1.33 27.66 26.46
N VAL A 611 -0.21 27.03 26.14
CA VAL A 611 1.11 27.66 26.29
C VAL A 611 1.37 28.45 25.01
N GLU A 612 1.51 29.76 25.17
CA GLU A 612 1.87 30.63 24.03
C GLU A 612 3.29 30.27 23.55
N ASP A 613 3.42 30.04 22.26
CA ASP A 613 4.73 29.75 21.66
C ASP A 613 5.50 31.05 21.43
N THR A 614 6.33 31.39 22.40
CA THR A 614 7.19 32.58 22.36
C THR A 614 8.56 32.32 21.72
N ARG A 615 8.80 31.13 21.17
CA ARG A 615 10.07 30.76 20.55
C ARG A 615 10.31 31.60 19.27
N ASP A 616 11.49 32.20 19.16
CA ASP A 616 11.95 32.82 17.92
C ASP A 616 12.51 31.76 16.96
N ILE A 617 11.62 31.13 16.21
CA ILE A 617 11.95 30.11 15.23
C ILE A 617 11.25 30.42 13.89
N PRO A 618 11.87 30.01 12.75
CA PRO A 618 11.30 30.27 11.42
C PRO A 618 9.89 29.71 11.23
N ASP A 619 9.07 30.42 10.49
CA ASP A 619 7.70 30.01 10.15
C ASP A 619 7.63 28.62 9.54
N PHE A 620 8.58 28.27 8.67
CA PHE A 620 8.65 26.93 8.08
C PHE A 620 8.74 25.82 9.16
N ILE A 621 9.48 26.06 10.24
CA ILE A 621 9.56 25.12 11.36
C ILE A 621 8.20 25.00 12.05
N LYS A 622 7.59 26.12 12.41
CA LYS A 622 6.28 26.14 13.11
C LYS A 622 5.14 25.55 12.28
N LYS A 623 5.10 25.86 10.99
CA LYS A 623 3.94 25.57 10.13
C LYS A 623 4.07 24.27 9.35
N VAL A 624 5.31 23.78 9.09
CA VAL A 624 5.55 22.59 8.29
C VAL A 624 6.25 21.50 9.08
N VAL A 625 7.44 21.80 9.66
CA VAL A 625 8.27 20.76 10.28
C VAL A 625 7.64 20.21 11.55
N GLU A 626 7.18 21.07 12.46
CA GLU A 626 6.58 20.63 13.72
C GLU A 626 5.26 19.87 13.51
N PRO A 627 4.29 20.34 12.70
CA PRO A 627 3.10 19.56 12.40
C PRO A 627 3.42 18.20 11.76
N ALA A 628 4.41 18.14 10.86
CA ALA A 628 4.83 16.87 10.25
C ALA A 628 5.43 15.92 11.30
N ASN A 629 6.29 16.41 12.20
CA ASN A 629 6.87 15.63 13.28
C ASN A 629 5.81 15.15 14.29
N LEU A 630 4.75 15.92 14.53
CA LEU A 630 3.59 15.55 15.33
C LEU A 630 2.63 14.58 14.62
N GLN A 631 2.97 14.12 13.42
CA GLN A 631 2.13 13.23 12.60
C GLN A 631 0.81 13.90 12.14
N LEU A 632 0.82 15.22 12.02
CA LEU A 632 -0.30 16.07 11.57
C LEU A 632 -0.07 16.64 10.16
N GLY A 633 0.87 16.10 9.39
CA GLY A 633 1.20 16.55 8.03
C GLY A 633 -0.01 16.60 7.08
N ASP A 634 -1.05 15.81 7.33
CA ASP A 634 -2.31 15.83 6.57
C ASP A 634 -3.08 17.16 6.69
N THR A 635 -2.81 17.95 7.72
CA THR A 635 -3.51 19.23 7.99
C THR A 635 -2.81 20.43 7.40
N ILE A 636 -1.59 20.29 6.88
CA ILE A 636 -0.80 21.40 6.34
C ILE A 636 -1.41 21.81 4.99
N PRO A 637 -1.80 23.10 4.83
CA PRO A 637 -2.41 23.57 3.58
C PRO A 637 -1.36 23.80 2.48
N VAL A 638 -1.82 23.86 1.23
CA VAL A 638 -0.94 24.04 0.05
C VAL A 638 -0.18 25.35 0.11
N SER A 639 -0.76 26.42 0.66
CA SER A 639 -0.11 27.74 0.78
C SER A 639 1.24 27.71 1.49
N GLU A 640 1.41 26.83 2.47
CA GLU A 640 2.68 26.72 3.22
C GLU A 640 3.84 26.17 2.36
N PHE A 641 3.53 25.55 1.21
CA PHE A 641 4.53 25.05 0.25
C PHE A 641 4.77 25.98 -0.94
N VAL A 642 3.94 27.01 -1.16
CA VAL A 642 4.11 27.94 -2.30
C VAL A 642 5.49 28.61 -2.33
N PRO A 643 6.07 29.06 -1.18
CA PRO A 643 7.41 29.64 -1.18
C PRO A 643 8.52 28.65 -1.58
N TYR A 644 8.23 27.36 -1.57
CA TYR A 644 9.16 26.25 -1.82
C TYR A 644 8.73 25.39 -3.01
N ALA A 645 7.89 25.94 -3.89
CA ALA A 645 7.32 25.19 -5.01
C ALA A 645 8.36 24.68 -6.02
N ASP A 646 9.54 25.29 -6.04
CA ASP A 646 10.71 24.87 -6.83
C ASP A 646 11.51 23.71 -6.20
N GLY A 647 11.12 23.25 -5.01
CA GLY A 647 11.82 22.20 -4.27
C GLY A 647 12.94 22.70 -3.35
N SER A 648 13.13 24.02 -3.23
CA SER A 648 14.04 24.58 -2.22
C SER A 648 13.48 24.42 -0.81
N TYR A 649 14.36 24.27 0.18
CA TYR A 649 14.00 24.24 1.59
C TYR A 649 15.01 25.04 2.42
N PRO A 650 14.59 25.64 3.56
CA PRO A 650 15.50 26.33 4.45
C PRO A 650 16.58 25.41 5.01
N LEU A 651 17.80 25.90 5.08
CA LEU A 651 18.93 25.16 5.68
C LEU A 651 18.86 25.15 7.21
N GLY A 652 19.48 24.14 7.82
CA GLY A 652 19.65 24.05 9.28
C GLY A 652 18.36 23.71 10.05
N THR A 653 17.35 23.14 9.40
CA THR A 653 16.08 22.78 10.05
C THR A 653 16.24 21.74 11.16
N THR A 654 17.23 20.85 11.06
CA THR A 654 17.48 19.78 12.03
C THR A 654 17.85 20.28 13.43
N LYS A 655 18.37 21.49 13.60
CA LYS A 655 18.67 22.07 14.91
C LYS A 655 17.43 22.28 15.78
N TYR A 656 16.24 22.36 15.16
CA TYR A 656 14.96 22.52 15.85
C TYR A 656 14.29 21.19 16.19
N GLU A 657 14.86 20.08 15.75
CA GLU A 657 14.30 18.76 15.96
C GLU A 657 14.67 18.19 17.32
N LYS A 658 13.81 18.41 18.34
CA LYS A 658 13.95 17.90 19.69
C LYS A 658 12.87 16.84 19.95
N ARG A 659 13.22 15.57 19.83
CA ARG A 659 12.24 14.47 19.97
C ARG A 659 11.88 14.13 21.42
N GLY A 660 12.77 14.40 22.37
CA GLY A 660 12.53 14.19 23.80
C GLY A 660 12.19 12.75 24.22
N ILE A 661 12.74 11.76 23.48
CA ILE A 661 12.39 10.33 23.65
C ILE A 661 13.29 9.58 24.63
N ALA A 662 14.43 10.16 25.01
CA ALA A 662 15.33 9.56 25.97
C ALA A 662 14.78 9.74 27.39
N SER A 663 14.75 8.66 28.17
CA SER A 663 14.40 8.70 29.59
C SER A 663 15.55 9.21 30.47
N THR A 664 16.78 9.01 30.00
CA THR A 664 18.02 9.48 30.63
C THR A 664 18.95 9.98 29.54
N VAL A 665 19.70 11.03 29.83
CA VAL A 665 20.74 11.59 28.94
C VAL A 665 22.04 11.70 29.71
N PRO A 666 23.19 11.58 29.04
CA PRO A 666 24.47 11.85 29.68
C PRO A 666 24.58 13.34 30.03
N GLU A 667 25.04 13.63 31.21
CA GLU A 667 25.40 14.98 31.63
C GLU A 667 26.86 15.24 31.23
N TRP A 668 27.09 16.32 30.50
CA TRP A 668 28.43 16.70 30.08
C TRP A 668 29.07 17.61 31.10
N ASP A 669 30.13 17.12 31.77
CA ASP A 669 30.93 17.86 32.73
C ASP A 669 31.97 18.68 31.96
N LEU A 670 31.72 19.98 31.83
CA LEU A 670 32.59 20.92 31.11
C LEU A 670 33.97 21.08 31.75
N GLU A 671 34.08 20.86 33.08
CA GLU A 671 35.36 21.03 33.81
C GLU A 671 36.28 19.82 33.58
N LYS A 672 35.71 18.67 33.23
CA LYS A 672 36.47 17.44 32.94
C LYS A 672 36.73 17.18 31.46
N CYS A 673 36.14 18.00 30.61
CA CYS A 673 36.34 17.84 29.17
C CYS A 673 37.70 18.43 28.75
N VAL A 674 38.57 17.60 28.14
CA VAL A 674 39.92 17.97 27.68
C VAL A 674 39.85 18.36 26.20
#